data_12d6e1a647a1d01486aea4f418a53103
#
_entry.id   12d6e1a647a1d01486aea4f418a53103
#
_cell.length_a   1.000
_cell.length_b   1.000
_cell.length_c   1.000
_cell.angle_alpha   90.00
_cell.angle_beta   90.00
_cell.angle_gamma   90.00
#
_symmetry.space_group_name_H-M   'P 1'
#
loop_
_entity.id
_entity.type
_entity.pdbx_description
1 polymer ?
#
loop_
_entity_poly.entity_id
_entity_poly.type
_entity_poly.pdbx_seq_one_letter_code
_entity_poly.pdbx_strand_id
1 'polypeptide(L)'
;MFKKKFLASSVTAAAVATAVIVPTASADTISFQDVSSKYADAVDFLVANEMTQGFSSTQFGTTHSIKRVDAAVLIAKAIGFQPDWDYEDSGFKDVPSRAKWAVDALVEIGVIDGLNAKEFGSDALLTRNQTAKILANAADLDIDDSIKKSTYKDVNSNFAKYVEALVKAAITQGKTTTSFGANDHVTRGELALFIHRAKEHFGFLDLFVMHTNDTHGYLDSFPYLATPIQDLRRNHRNTLLLHAGDVFSGDLYFNAFHGEADLAMMNHLGYDAMVFGNHEFDLGSSPDGHLALSNFVKDADFPFVAANVNFSKDALFDGLQTKDVKVDYDNGHIYDGVVLNVNGNEVGLFGLTTEETPSISSTGKVEFSNYIDRAKEAVEKFEEMGVNKIIALTHIGLDDSLDWDNDIELVKQVEGIDIIVGGHTHSTLLAPLVVDEHDAPTIIVQANEYGKFLGTLDVSFNQFGEATLNGGGLIPTEPGKAALEIDPKTAEVLAPFTKVVDEMKAESIGVEALVDLDGGRDSNNEGISSVRHNETNLGNLMTDAMLAKAKTINGDTSIAFQNGGGIRTSIPAGDITVGDVLKVMPFGNALSIVKMTGADIRATLEHGVSADVIEGGKGLKESGGFLHVAGMKFTYDSTKEKGQRVVSVEVQNGEQYAALDDAKVYYVATNSFTARGGDGFEKFEEAYKDGRVSDPGFVDYENFIEYVKTLGDKIEPKREDRITDVGITE
;
A
#
# COMPACT_ATOMS: atom_id res chain seq x y z
N MET A 1 -6.74 33.40 -2.10
CA MET A 1 -7.17 33.22 -0.70
C MET A 1 -8.69 33.25 -0.65
N PHE A 2 -9.36 32.17 -1.01
CA PHE A 2 -10.83 32.08 -1.03
C PHE A 2 -11.29 31.15 0.10
N LYS A 3 -12.02 31.70 1.06
CA LYS A 3 -12.61 30.93 2.16
C LYS A 3 -13.82 30.13 1.65
N LYS A 4 -13.71 28.79 1.63
CA LYS A 4 -14.85 27.89 1.49
C LYS A 4 -15.87 28.15 2.61
N LYS A 5 -17.12 28.50 2.28
CA LYS A 5 -18.25 28.40 3.19
C LYS A 5 -18.97 27.09 2.91
N PHE A 6 -18.74 26.10 3.77
CA PHE A 6 -19.56 24.90 3.80
C PHE A 6 -20.89 25.17 4.47
N LEU A 7 -21.98 24.81 3.79
CA LEU A 7 -23.32 24.67 4.36
C LEU A 7 -23.57 23.18 4.58
N ALA A 8 -23.56 22.76 5.83
CA ALA A 8 -23.89 21.41 6.21
C ALA A 8 -25.40 21.17 6.05
N SER A 9 -25.79 20.24 5.21
CA SER A 9 -27.14 19.64 5.19
C SER A 9 -27.05 18.24 5.76
N SER A 10 -27.51 18.08 7.00
CA SER A 10 -27.61 16.79 7.67
C SER A 10 -28.78 15.97 7.10
N VAL A 11 -28.47 14.84 6.47
CA VAL A 11 -29.41 13.76 6.23
C VAL A 11 -28.87 12.50 6.87
N THR A 12 -29.50 12.08 7.96
CA THR A 12 -29.24 10.79 8.63
C THR A 12 -29.84 9.65 7.80
N ALA A 13 -28.99 8.81 7.23
CA ALA A 13 -29.38 7.50 6.72
C ALA A 13 -28.42 6.45 7.24
N ALA A 14 -28.93 5.50 8.00
CA ALA A 14 -28.19 4.32 8.42
C ALA A 14 -28.00 3.41 7.21
N ALA A 15 -26.77 3.20 6.77
CA ALA A 15 -26.44 2.26 5.71
C ALA A 15 -25.57 1.13 6.24
N VAL A 16 -26.00 -0.07 5.95
CA VAL A 16 -25.32 -1.34 6.16
C VAL A 16 -24.22 -1.43 5.09
N ALA A 17 -22.96 -1.54 5.52
CA ALA A 17 -21.82 -1.69 4.61
C ALA A 17 -21.92 -3.03 3.87
N THR A 18 -22.30 -3.00 2.60
CA THR A 18 -22.08 -4.09 1.66
C THR A 18 -20.94 -3.67 0.75
N ALA A 19 -19.81 -4.38 0.80
CA ALA A 19 -18.74 -4.25 -0.16
C ALA A 19 -19.30 -4.50 -1.57
N VAL A 20 -19.48 -3.43 -2.34
CA VAL A 20 -19.85 -3.50 -3.74
C VAL A 20 -18.58 -3.59 -4.55
N ILE A 21 -18.30 -4.77 -5.10
CA ILE A 21 -17.40 -4.89 -6.23
C ILE A 21 -18.08 -4.12 -7.37
N VAL A 22 -17.68 -2.89 -7.60
CA VAL A 22 -18.13 -2.12 -8.74
C VAL A 22 -17.40 -2.68 -9.96
N PRO A 23 -18.11 -3.34 -10.92
CA PRO A 23 -17.50 -3.58 -12.22
C PRO A 23 -17.17 -2.20 -12.77
N THR A 24 -15.97 -2.03 -13.32
CA THR A 24 -15.60 -0.84 -14.08
C THR A 24 -16.77 -0.47 -15.01
N ALA A 25 -17.55 0.50 -14.60
CA ALA A 25 -18.51 1.10 -15.51
C ALA A 25 -17.65 1.80 -16.57
N SER A 26 -17.52 1.18 -17.73
CA SER A 26 -17.16 1.94 -18.92
C SER A 26 -18.24 3.01 -19.02
N ALA A 27 -17.87 4.26 -18.66
CA ALA A 27 -18.70 5.39 -18.97
C ALA A 27 -19.08 5.26 -20.45
N ASP A 28 -20.37 5.30 -20.76
CA ASP A 28 -20.84 5.32 -22.14
C ASP A 28 -20.09 6.46 -22.83
N THR A 29 -19.04 6.14 -23.58
CA THR A 29 -18.23 7.12 -24.30
C THR A 29 -19.17 7.83 -25.26
N ILE A 30 -19.46 9.10 -24.97
CA ILE A 30 -20.27 9.93 -25.88
C ILE A 30 -19.47 10.08 -27.18
N SER A 31 -19.78 9.25 -28.14
CA SER A 31 -19.09 9.24 -29.44
C SER A 31 -19.62 10.33 -30.33
N PHE A 32 -18.95 11.48 -30.34
CA PHE A 32 -19.26 12.56 -31.28
C PHE A 32 -18.71 12.25 -32.67
N GLN A 33 -19.55 12.31 -33.67
CA GLN A 33 -19.20 11.97 -35.07
C GLN A 33 -18.26 13.00 -35.75
N ASP A 34 -18.21 14.24 -35.23
CA ASP A 34 -17.41 15.33 -35.76
C ASP A 34 -16.09 15.56 -35.00
N VAL A 35 -15.73 14.65 -34.10
CA VAL A 35 -14.46 14.68 -33.35
C VAL A 35 -13.44 13.75 -34.01
N SER A 36 -12.37 14.34 -34.55
CA SER A 36 -11.26 13.58 -35.09
C SER A 36 -10.30 13.11 -33.95
N SER A 37 -9.47 12.08 -34.22
CA SER A 37 -8.48 11.58 -33.27
C SER A 37 -7.57 12.66 -32.67
N LYS A 38 -7.34 13.76 -33.40
CA LYS A 38 -6.57 14.92 -32.90
C LYS A 38 -7.19 15.59 -31.68
N TYR A 39 -8.51 15.57 -31.57
CA TYR A 39 -9.24 16.25 -30.49
C TYR A 39 -9.96 15.31 -29.54
N ALA A 40 -9.89 14.01 -29.77
CA ALA A 40 -10.62 12.99 -28.99
C ALA A 40 -10.36 13.14 -27.48
N ASP A 41 -9.13 12.97 -27.06
CA ASP A 41 -8.73 13.05 -25.65
C ASP A 41 -9.13 14.38 -24.98
N ALA A 42 -9.00 15.49 -25.73
CA ALA A 42 -9.36 16.81 -25.21
C ALA A 42 -10.88 17.01 -25.07
N VAL A 43 -11.67 16.47 -26.00
CA VAL A 43 -13.12 16.52 -25.91
C VAL A 43 -13.62 15.61 -24.81
N ASP A 44 -13.09 14.40 -24.71
CA ASP A 44 -13.43 13.44 -23.66
C ASP A 44 -13.10 14.00 -22.27
N PHE A 45 -11.93 14.63 -22.12
CA PHE A 45 -11.54 15.33 -20.88
C PHE A 45 -12.55 16.44 -20.49
N LEU A 46 -12.94 17.32 -21.43
CA LEU A 46 -13.86 18.40 -21.12
C LEU A 46 -15.27 17.89 -20.77
N VAL A 47 -15.69 16.79 -21.40
CA VAL A 47 -17.02 16.20 -21.18
C VAL A 47 -17.05 15.41 -19.87
N ALA A 48 -16.03 14.60 -19.60
CA ALA A 48 -15.91 13.84 -18.38
C ALA A 48 -15.86 14.72 -17.12
N ASN A 49 -15.24 15.91 -17.24
CA ASN A 49 -15.19 16.90 -16.17
C ASN A 49 -16.33 17.93 -16.22
N GLU A 50 -17.43 17.63 -16.90
CA GLU A 50 -18.64 18.46 -16.99
C GLU A 50 -18.42 19.94 -17.42
N MET A 51 -17.26 20.24 -18.01
CA MET A 51 -16.95 21.59 -18.46
C MET A 51 -17.86 22.02 -19.62
N THR A 52 -18.25 21.04 -20.46
CA THR A 52 -19.09 21.27 -21.60
C THR A 52 -19.87 20.04 -22.04
N GLN A 53 -20.88 20.24 -22.85
CA GLN A 53 -21.63 19.21 -23.58
C GLN A 53 -21.49 19.45 -25.09
N GLY A 54 -21.82 18.45 -25.89
CA GLY A 54 -21.94 18.62 -27.34
C GLY A 54 -23.08 19.59 -27.75
N PHE A 55 -23.11 19.99 -29.00
CA PHE A 55 -24.27 20.67 -29.56
C PHE A 55 -25.50 19.74 -29.66
N SER A 56 -25.24 18.44 -29.75
CA SER A 56 -26.21 17.36 -29.65
C SER A 56 -25.50 16.11 -29.11
N SER A 57 -26.22 15.00 -28.89
CA SER A 57 -25.65 13.71 -28.50
C SER A 57 -24.64 13.15 -29.52
N THR A 58 -24.57 13.67 -30.75
CA THR A 58 -23.69 13.16 -31.80
C THR A 58 -22.73 14.21 -32.38
N GLN A 59 -22.81 15.45 -31.95
CA GLN A 59 -21.99 16.57 -32.48
C GLN A 59 -21.43 17.42 -31.36
N PHE A 60 -20.12 17.53 -31.31
CA PHE A 60 -19.39 18.42 -30.39
C PHE A 60 -19.27 19.84 -30.96
N GLY A 61 -19.13 19.99 -32.27
CA GLY A 61 -18.90 21.25 -32.96
C GLY A 61 -17.41 21.62 -33.06
N THR A 62 -16.51 20.66 -33.22
CA THR A 62 -15.05 20.86 -33.20
C THR A 62 -14.53 21.92 -34.14
N THR A 63 -15.13 22.08 -35.33
CA THR A 63 -14.72 23.04 -36.37
C THR A 63 -15.37 24.41 -36.25
N HIS A 64 -16.36 24.58 -35.35
CA HIS A 64 -17.05 25.86 -35.19
C HIS A 64 -16.17 26.84 -34.40
N SER A 65 -16.05 28.07 -34.90
CA SER A 65 -15.37 29.15 -34.17
C SER A 65 -16.11 29.45 -32.87
N ILE A 66 -15.38 29.63 -31.78
CA ILE A 66 -15.96 29.84 -30.45
C ILE A 66 -16.20 31.33 -30.18
N LYS A 67 -17.36 31.63 -29.59
CA LYS A 67 -17.66 32.97 -29.10
C LYS A 67 -16.89 33.27 -27.82
N ARG A 68 -16.56 34.54 -27.60
CA ARG A 68 -15.83 35.00 -26.42
C ARG A 68 -16.51 34.60 -25.09
N VAL A 69 -17.83 34.71 -25.02
CA VAL A 69 -18.62 34.34 -23.86
C VAL A 69 -18.60 32.84 -23.60
N ASP A 70 -18.62 32.01 -24.63
CA ASP A 70 -18.60 30.56 -24.48
C ASP A 70 -17.20 30.06 -24.09
N ALA A 71 -16.16 30.72 -24.58
CA ALA A 71 -14.78 30.44 -24.14
C ALA A 71 -14.56 30.83 -22.66
N ALA A 72 -15.15 31.96 -22.22
CA ALA A 72 -15.09 32.37 -20.82
C ALA A 72 -15.72 31.32 -19.91
N VAL A 73 -16.86 30.73 -20.26
CA VAL A 73 -17.49 29.65 -19.48
C VAL A 73 -16.59 28.43 -19.40
N LEU A 74 -15.97 27.99 -20.51
CA LEU A 74 -15.08 26.83 -20.51
C LEU A 74 -13.83 27.05 -19.65
N ILE A 75 -13.22 28.23 -19.76
CA ILE A 75 -12.00 28.58 -19.00
C ILE A 75 -12.33 28.74 -17.50
N ALA A 76 -13.44 29.38 -17.14
CA ALA A 76 -13.87 29.52 -15.76
C ALA A 76 -14.09 28.15 -15.12
N LYS A 77 -14.74 27.22 -15.80
CA LYS A 77 -14.90 25.85 -15.34
C LYS A 77 -13.57 25.11 -15.22
N ALA A 78 -12.66 25.31 -16.18
CA ALA A 78 -11.33 24.68 -16.11
C ALA A 78 -10.50 25.15 -14.91
N ILE A 79 -10.66 26.41 -14.48
CA ILE A 79 -10.04 26.96 -13.25
C ILE A 79 -10.74 26.43 -11.97
N GLY A 80 -11.98 25.94 -12.09
CA GLY A 80 -12.77 25.43 -10.97
C GLY A 80 -13.85 26.37 -10.44
N PHE A 81 -14.12 27.49 -11.12
CA PHE A 81 -15.21 28.38 -10.72
C PHE A 81 -16.59 27.74 -10.93
N GLN A 82 -17.50 27.94 -9.96
CA GLN A 82 -18.83 27.35 -9.94
C GLN A 82 -19.91 28.41 -10.16
N PRO A 83 -21.05 28.07 -10.86
CA PRO A 83 -22.13 29.01 -11.14
C PRO A 83 -22.89 29.56 -9.92
N ASP A 84 -22.80 28.84 -8.79
CA ASP A 84 -23.51 29.14 -7.53
C ASP A 84 -22.67 29.96 -6.56
N TRP A 85 -21.41 30.27 -6.90
CA TRP A 85 -20.57 31.14 -6.09
C TRP A 85 -20.87 32.63 -6.33
N ASP A 86 -20.62 33.44 -5.33
CA ASP A 86 -20.79 34.90 -5.43
C ASP A 86 -19.53 35.54 -6.03
N TYR A 87 -19.72 36.35 -7.09
CA TYR A 87 -18.67 37.09 -7.77
C TYR A 87 -19.02 38.59 -7.86
N GLU A 88 -18.01 39.47 -7.93
CA GLU A 88 -18.22 40.89 -8.15
C GLU A 88 -18.81 41.16 -9.55
N ASP A 89 -19.89 41.95 -9.62
CA ASP A 89 -20.50 42.28 -10.89
C ASP A 89 -19.54 43.09 -11.77
N SER A 90 -19.11 42.51 -12.87
CA SER A 90 -18.24 43.15 -13.86
C SER A 90 -18.88 44.38 -14.58
N GLY A 91 -20.19 44.56 -14.45
CA GLY A 91 -20.94 45.68 -15.03
C GLY A 91 -21.18 45.62 -16.54
N PHE A 92 -20.80 44.56 -17.24
CA PHE A 92 -21.03 44.38 -18.65
C PHE A 92 -22.51 44.10 -18.97
N LYS A 93 -23.04 44.78 -20.02
CA LYS A 93 -24.47 44.72 -20.34
C LYS A 93 -24.81 43.70 -21.42
N ASP A 94 -23.82 43.22 -22.16
CA ASP A 94 -23.97 42.30 -23.27
C ASP A 94 -23.71 40.84 -22.89
N VAL A 95 -23.44 40.57 -21.61
CA VAL A 95 -23.22 39.20 -21.11
C VAL A 95 -24.57 38.54 -20.81
N PRO A 96 -24.88 37.39 -21.41
CA PRO A 96 -26.11 36.66 -21.12
C PRO A 96 -26.07 36.06 -19.71
N SER A 97 -27.24 35.99 -19.04
CA SER A 97 -27.35 35.54 -17.64
C SER A 97 -26.73 34.19 -17.38
N ARG A 98 -26.79 33.24 -18.34
CA ARG A 98 -26.17 31.90 -18.24
C ARG A 98 -24.64 31.90 -18.09
N ALA A 99 -23.98 32.99 -18.46
CA ALA A 99 -22.51 33.09 -18.47
C ALA A 99 -22.00 34.25 -17.60
N LYS A 100 -22.93 34.95 -16.91
CA LYS A 100 -22.55 36.12 -16.12
C LYS A 100 -21.57 35.74 -15.01
N TRP A 101 -21.82 34.67 -14.27
CA TRP A 101 -20.97 34.15 -13.25
C TRP A 101 -19.51 33.91 -13.73
N ALA A 102 -19.36 33.31 -14.90
CA ALA A 102 -18.04 32.97 -15.44
C ALA A 102 -17.27 34.21 -15.91
N VAL A 103 -17.97 35.18 -16.51
CA VAL A 103 -17.35 36.46 -16.93
C VAL A 103 -16.95 37.26 -15.70
N ASP A 104 -17.84 37.38 -14.71
CA ASP A 104 -17.59 38.10 -13.47
C ASP A 104 -16.38 37.50 -12.72
N ALA A 105 -16.33 36.17 -12.54
CA ALA A 105 -15.21 35.45 -11.93
C ALA A 105 -13.88 35.73 -12.64
N LEU A 106 -13.83 35.60 -13.95
CA LEU A 106 -12.58 35.79 -14.71
C LEU A 106 -12.12 37.25 -14.76
N VAL A 107 -13.05 38.22 -14.67
CA VAL A 107 -12.72 39.63 -14.56
C VAL A 107 -12.19 39.96 -13.15
N GLU A 108 -12.84 39.46 -12.13
CA GLU A 108 -12.43 39.65 -10.74
C GLU A 108 -10.95 39.22 -10.49
N ILE A 109 -10.52 38.09 -11.08
CA ILE A 109 -9.13 37.60 -10.96
C ILE A 109 -8.18 38.15 -12.04
N GLY A 110 -8.66 39.03 -12.92
CA GLY A 110 -7.84 39.70 -13.96
C GLY A 110 -7.42 38.82 -15.14
N VAL A 111 -8.09 37.69 -15.37
CA VAL A 111 -7.82 36.78 -16.50
C VAL A 111 -8.34 37.34 -17.81
N ILE A 112 -9.48 38.02 -17.79
CA ILE A 112 -10.13 38.57 -18.99
C ILE A 112 -10.62 40.01 -18.76
N ASP A 113 -10.50 40.86 -19.79
CA ASP A 113 -10.98 42.23 -19.76
C ASP A 113 -12.18 42.36 -20.70
N GLY A 114 -13.02 43.41 -20.56
CA GLY A 114 -14.01 43.80 -21.55
C GLY A 114 -13.39 44.47 -22.79
N LEU A 115 -14.16 44.64 -23.85
CA LEU A 115 -13.80 45.49 -24.99
C LEU A 115 -13.73 46.97 -24.58
N ASN A 116 -14.60 47.33 -23.62
CA ASN A 116 -14.63 48.63 -22.95
C ASN A 116 -15.37 48.47 -21.61
N ALA A 117 -15.51 49.53 -20.82
CA ALA A 117 -16.11 49.51 -19.49
C ALA A 117 -17.59 49.04 -19.43
N LYS A 118 -18.28 48.85 -20.56
CA LYS A 118 -19.70 48.45 -20.59
C LYS A 118 -19.97 47.21 -21.44
N GLU A 119 -19.03 46.82 -22.29
CA GLU A 119 -19.20 45.74 -23.25
C GLU A 119 -18.09 44.72 -23.10
N PHE A 120 -18.50 43.49 -22.90
CA PHE A 120 -17.60 42.31 -22.86
C PHE A 120 -17.22 41.86 -24.28
N GLY A 121 -18.13 42.03 -25.23
CA GLY A 121 -18.03 41.51 -26.58
C GLY A 121 -18.48 40.05 -26.67
N SER A 122 -19.58 39.70 -26.02
CA SER A 122 -20.05 38.32 -25.84
C SER A 122 -20.13 37.52 -27.14
N ASP A 123 -20.65 38.09 -28.20
CA ASP A 123 -20.83 37.46 -29.53
C ASP A 123 -19.57 37.50 -30.42
N ALA A 124 -18.53 38.22 -30.02
CA ALA A 124 -17.28 38.29 -30.79
C ALA A 124 -16.58 36.92 -30.81
N LEU A 125 -16.05 36.56 -31.99
CA LEU A 125 -15.22 35.36 -32.11
C LEU A 125 -13.79 35.65 -31.61
N LEU A 126 -13.21 34.76 -30.80
CA LEU A 126 -11.85 34.93 -30.30
C LEU A 126 -10.82 34.59 -31.38
N THR A 127 -9.79 35.45 -31.51
CA THR A 127 -8.58 35.10 -32.27
C THR A 127 -7.62 34.28 -31.43
N ARG A 128 -6.68 33.56 -32.08
CA ARG A 128 -5.67 32.78 -31.40
C ARG A 128 -4.77 33.62 -30.50
N ASN A 129 -4.42 34.85 -30.89
CA ASN A 129 -3.67 35.79 -30.04
C ASN A 129 -4.44 36.16 -28.76
N GLN A 130 -5.74 36.45 -28.89
CA GLN A 130 -6.59 36.77 -27.72
C GLN A 130 -6.74 35.57 -26.81
N THR A 131 -6.95 34.39 -27.38
CA THR A 131 -6.99 33.13 -26.59
C THR A 131 -5.68 32.87 -25.88
N ALA A 132 -4.52 33.13 -26.53
CA ALA A 132 -3.22 32.98 -25.91
C ALA A 132 -3.06 33.89 -24.68
N LYS A 133 -3.49 35.15 -24.71
CA LYS A 133 -3.48 36.05 -23.57
C LYS A 133 -4.33 35.50 -22.42
N ILE A 134 -5.58 35.13 -22.75
CA ILE A 134 -6.54 34.65 -21.74
C ILE A 134 -6.02 33.37 -21.07
N LEU A 135 -5.57 32.39 -21.85
CA LEU A 135 -5.09 31.12 -21.32
C LEU A 135 -3.78 31.25 -20.55
N ALA A 136 -2.85 32.11 -20.99
CA ALA A 136 -1.58 32.32 -20.23
C ALA A 136 -1.86 32.94 -18.85
N ASN A 137 -2.82 33.85 -18.76
CA ASN A 137 -3.25 34.42 -17.49
C ASN A 137 -4.05 33.41 -16.67
N ALA A 138 -4.93 32.62 -17.29
CA ALA A 138 -5.78 31.64 -16.64
C ALA A 138 -4.97 30.47 -16.02
N ALA A 139 -3.91 30.06 -16.73
CA ALA A 139 -3.01 29.00 -16.31
C ALA A 139 -1.85 29.51 -15.43
N ASP A 140 -1.87 30.77 -15.02
CA ASP A 140 -0.87 31.45 -14.19
C ASP A 140 0.59 31.21 -14.67
N LEU A 141 0.80 31.29 -15.99
CA LEU A 141 2.10 31.01 -16.56
C LEU A 141 3.11 32.13 -16.25
N ASP A 142 4.38 31.76 -16.12
CA ASP A 142 5.49 32.70 -16.02
C ASP A 142 5.61 33.54 -17.31
N ILE A 143 5.09 34.78 -17.28
CA ILE A 143 5.02 35.68 -18.42
C ILE A 143 6.17 36.68 -18.36
N ASP A 144 7.20 36.48 -19.20
CA ASP A 144 8.32 37.39 -19.32
C ASP A 144 7.96 38.69 -20.06
N ASP A 145 7.77 39.77 -19.31
CA ASP A 145 7.44 41.10 -19.82
C ASP A 145 8.50 41.72 -20.74
N SER A 146 9.71 41.18 -20.75
CA SER A 146 10.80 41.64 -21.64
C SER A 146 10.61 41.17 -23.10
N ILE A 147 9.83 40.11 -23.32
CA ILE A 147 9.56 39.56 -24.65
C ILE A 147 8.64 40.49 -25.44
N LYS A 148 9.18 41.15 -26.45
CA LYS A 148 8.49 42.07 -27.37
C LYS A 148 8.31 41.49 -28.79
N LYS A 149 8.94 40.34 -29.05
CA LYS A 149 8.89 39.67 -30.36
C LYS A 149 8.74 38.17 -30.19
N SER A 150 7.79 37.60 -30.87
CA SER A 150 7.59 36.15 -30.91
C SER A 150 8.51 35.49 -31.98
N THR A 151 8.73 34.18 -31.81
CA THR A 151 9.30 33.30 -32.84
C THR A 151 8.42 33.24 -34.09
N TYR A 152 7.10 33.50 -33.99
CA TYR A 152 6.17 33.56 -35.10
C TYR A 152 6.05 34.95 -35.67
N LYS A 153 6.13 35.05 -37.00
CA LYS A 153 6.17 36.33 -37.73
C LYS A 153 4.85 37.11 -37.71
N ASP A 154 3.72 36.42 -37.50
CA ASP A 154 2.35 36.98 -37.53
C ASP A 154 1.86 37.38 -36.12
N VAL A 155 2.65 37.21 -35.08
CA VAL A 155 2.36 37.64 -33.71
C VAL A 155 2.91 39.04 -33.46
N ASN A 156 2.07 39.99 -33.10
CA ASN A 156 2.50 41.34 -32.76
C ASN A 156 3.06 41.44 -31.31
N SER A 157 3.72 42.55 -31.00
CA SER A 157 4.40 42.76 -29.71
C SER A 157 3.49 42.72 -28.49
N ASN A 158 2.17 43.00 -28.64
CA ASN A 158 1.24 42.99 -27.50
C ASN A 158 0.90 41.58 -27.04
N PHE A 159 1.03 40.58 -27.92
CA PHE A 159 0.73 39.17 -27.61
C PHE A 159 1.97 38.29 -27.55
N ALA A 160 3.16 38.80 -27.95
CA ALA A 160 4.35 38.02 -28.07
C ALA A 160 4.68 37.25 -26.78
N LYS A 161 4.69 37.92 -25.62
CA LYS A 161 4.98 37.32 -24.32
C LYS A 161 4.04 36.15 -23.93
N TYR A 162 2.75 36.31 -24.22
CA TYR A 162 1.73 35.30 -23.93
C TYR A 162 1.87 34.05 -24.81
N VAL A 163 2.11 34.30 -26.12
CA VAL A 163 2.30 33.20 -27.09
C VAL A 163 3.56 32.40 -26.73
N GLU A 164 4.66 33.10 -26.40
CA GLU A 164 5.91 32.42 -26.00
C GLU A 164 5.75 31.67 -24.67
N ALA A 165 5.01 32.19 -23.69
CA ALA A 165 4.69 31.48 -22.45
C ALA A 165 3.92 30.17 -22.72
N LEU A 166 2.88 30.20 -23.55
CA LEU A 166 2.12 28.99 -23.92
C LEU A 166 2.97 27.98 -24.72
N VAL A 167 3.91 28.46 -25.55
CA VAL A 167 4.84 27.59 -26.29
C VAL A 167 5.86 26.94 -25.35
N LYS A 168 6.39 27.72 -24.41
CA LYS A 168 7.32 27.22 -23.36
C LYS A 168 6.64 26.14 -22.50
N ALA A 169 5.36 26.33 -22.17
CA ALA A 169 4.53 25.36 -21.41
C ALA A 169 3.99 24.21 -22.29
N ALA A 170 4.36 24.10 -23.56
CA ALA A 170 3.87 23.10 -24.53
C ALA A 170 2.35 23.06 -24.74
N ILE A 171 1.60 24.08 -24.28
CA ILE A 171 0.15 24.19 -24.42
C ILE A 171 -0.24 24.43 -25.88
N THR A 172 0.55 25.18 -26.61
CA THR A 172 0.29 25.48 -28.03
C THR A 172 1.55 25.37 -28.88
N GLN A 173 1.31 25.23 -30.18
CA GLN A 173 2.32 25.30 -31.21
C GLN A 173 1.78 26.21 -32.36
N GLY A 174 2.66 26.72 -33.20
CA GLY A 174 2.27 27.40 -34.41
C GLY A 174 1.53 26.49 -35.38
N LYS A 175 0.79 27.08 -36.30
CA LYS A 175 0.22 26.34 -37.46
C LYS A 175 1.30 25.88 -38.43
N THR A 176 2.41 26.64 -38.48
CA THR A 176 3.68 26.28 -39.14
C THR A 176 4.84 26.71 -38.27
N THR A 177 6.06 26.39 -38.68
CA THR A 177 7.30 26.82 -37.96
C THR A 177 7.47 28.34 -37.88
N THR A 178 6.73 29.13 -38.70
CA THR A 178 6.86 30.61 -38.81
C THR A 178 5.57 31.35 -38.60
N SER A 179 4.43 30.69 -38.55
CA SER A 179 3.09 31.31 -38.38
C SER A 179 2.33 30.66 -37.24
N PHE A 180 1.89 31.48 -36.31
CA PHE A 180 1.00 31.09 -35.20
C PHE A 180 -0.45 30.97 -35.63
N GLY A 181 -0.85 31.65 -36.69
CA GLY A 181 -2.24 31.88 -37.09
C GLY A 181 -2.90 32.95 -36.21
N ALA A 182 -2.14 33.99 -35.86
CA ALA A 182 -2.44 34.97 -34.82
C ALA A 182 -3.86 35.59 -34.90
N ASN A 183 -4.32 35.89 -36.10
CA ASN A 183 -5.62 36.51 -36.37
C ASN A 183 -6.71 35.49 -36.74
N ASP A 184 -6.40 34.22 -36.85
CA ASP A 184 -7.41 33.20 -37.14
C ASP A 184 -8.31 33.02 -35.93
N HIS A 185 -9.59 32.78 -36.16
CA HIS A 185 -10.53 32.47 -35.09
C HIS A 185 -10.28 31.07 -34.55
N VAL A 186 -10.23 30.96 -33.21
CA VAL A 186 -10.10 29.68 -32.53
C VAL A 186 -11.40 28.88 -32.65
N THR A 187 -11.25 27.62 -32.99
CA THR A 187 -12.40 26.70 -33.00
C THR A 187 -12.63 26.10 -31.62
N ARG A 188 -13.81 25.54 -31.39
CA ARG A 188 -14.18 24.86 -30.16
C ARG A 188 -13.25 23.68 -29.87
N GLY A 189 -12.85 22.89 -30.88
CA GLY A 189 -11.89 21.82 -30.76
C GLY A 189 -10.45 22.30 -30.44
N GLU A 190 -10.04 23.46 -31.03
CA GLU A 190 -8.72 24.04 -30.69
C GLU A 190 -8.67 24.54 -29.23
N LEU A 191 -9.77 25.17 -28.75
CA LEU A 191 -9.83 25.62 -27.36
C LEU A 191 -9.85 24.41 -26.41
N ALA A 192 -10.62 23.35 -26.72
CA ALA A 192 -10.61 22.12 -25.95
C ALA A 192 -9.17 21.52 -25.81
N LEU A 193 -8.44 21.46 -26.94
CA LEU A 193 -7.06 20.98 -26.94
C LEU A 193 -6.13 21.87 -26.13
N PHE A 194 -6.33 23.19 -26.12
CA PHE A 194 -5.50 24.09 -25.32
C PHE A 194 -5.78 23.94 -23.81
N ILE A 195 -7.05 23.84 -23.42
CA ILE A 195 -7.44 23.59 -22.01
C ILE A 195 -6.90 22.24 -21.56
N HIS A 196 -7.08 21.17 -22.34
CA HIS A 196 -6.56 19.85 -21.99
C HIS A 196 -5.05 19.83 -21.82
N ARG A 197 -4.29 20.54 -22.66
CA ARG A 197 -2.83 20.66 -22.52
C ARG A 197 -2.40 21.53 -21.34
N ALA A 198 -3.26 22.42 -20.88
CA ALA A 198 -3.04 23.27 -19.73
C ALA A 198 -3.59 22.66 -18.42
N LYS A 199 -4.17 21.46 -18.45
CA LYS A 199 -4.92 20.87 -17.34
C LYS A 199 -4.13 20.83 -16.02
N GLU A 200 -2.84 20.52 -16.08
CA GLU A 200 -1.97 20.49 -14.89
C GLU A 200 -1.86 21.88 -14.24
N HIS A 201 -1.84 22.97 -15.04
CA HIS A 201 -1.86 24.34 -14.53
C HIS A 201 -3.22 24.75 -13.93
N PHE A 202 -4.27 23.99 -14.18
CA PHE A 202 -5.60 24.17 -13.57
C PHE A 202 -5.81 23.22 -12.36
N GLY A 203 -4.78 22.52 -11.93
CA GLY A 203 -4.85 21.64 -10.78
C GLY A 203 -5.32 20.21 -11.08
N PHE A 204 -5.51 19.84 -12.35
CA PHE A 204 -5.73 18.44 -12.73
C PHE A 204 -4.41 17.68 -12.71
N LEU A 205 -4.43 16.48 -12.16
CA LEU A 205 -3.25 15.62 -12.07
C LEU A 205 -3.63 14.20 -12.44
N ASP A 206 -2.99 13.63 -13.47
CA ASP A 206 -2.96 12.18 -13.64
C ASP A 206 -1.76 11.67 -12.85
N LEU A 207 -1.96 10.79 -11.88
CA LEU A 207 -0.94 10.27 -10.98
C LEU A 207 -0.90 8.75 -11.05
N PHE A 208 0.29 8.20 -11.19
CA PHE A 208 0.54 6.77 -11.13
C PHE A 208 1.37 6.45 -9.88
N VAL A 209 0.76 5.77 -8.91
CA VAL A 209 1.43 5.35 -7.68
C VAL A 209 1.88 3.90 -7.81
N MET A 210 3.16 3.66 -7.58
CA MET A 210 3.74 2.34 -7.36
C MET A 210 4.01 2.20 -5.87
N HIS A 211 3.80 1.01 -5.32
CA HIS A 211 4.04 0.81 -3.89
C HIS A 211 4.46 -0.61 -3.54
N THR A 212 5.16 -0.72 -2.44
CA THR A 212 5.46 -1.96 -1.73
C THR A 212 5.24 -1.75 -0.24
N ASN A 213 5.08 -2.82 0.49
CA ASN A 213 4.93 -2.86 1.93
C ASN A 213 5.47 -4.20 2.46
N ASP A 214 5.81 -4.24 3.75
CA ASP A 214 6.14 -5.49 4.46
C ASP A 214 7.21 -6.32 3.72
N THR A 215 8.32 -5.68 3.33
CA THR A 215 9.38 -6.33 2.56
C THR A 215 10.27 -7.22 3.41
N HIS A 216 10.45 -6.91 4.71
CA HIS A 216 11.07 -7.78 5.71
C HIS A 216 12.42 -8.37 5.30
N GLY A 217 13.28 -7.57 4.66
CA GLY A 217 14.59 -8.03 4.24
C GLY A 217 14.59 -9.01 3.06
N TYR A 218 13.46 -9.33 2.43
CA TYR A 218 13.39 -10.26 1.29
C TYR A 218 13.86 -9.60 -0.01
N LEU A 219 15.16 -9.35 -0.12
CA LEU A 219 15.76 -8.57 -1.20
C LEU A 219 15.93 -9.31 -2.52
N ASP A 220 15.81 -10.64 -2.56
CA ASP A 220 15.91 -11.42 -3.80
C ASP A 220 14.80 -11.06 -4.82
N SER A 221 13.70 -10.44 -4.38
CA SER A 221 12.62 -9.92 -5.22
C SER A 221 12.95 -8.58 -5.89
N PHE A 222 13.88 -7.78 -5.35
CA PHE A 222 14.15 -6.41 -5.80
C PHE A 222 14.66 -6.29 -7.24
N PRO A 223 15.52 -7.19 -7.77
CA PRO A 223 15.86 -7.20 -9.19
C PRO A 223 14.66 -7.43 -10.12
N TYR A 224 13.61 -8.11 -9.64
CA TYR A 224 12.35 -8.29 -10.39
C TYR A 224 11.43 -7.08 -10.23
N LEU A 225 11.41 -6.39 -9.07
CA LEU A 225 10.70 -5.13 -8.85
C LEU A 225 11.21 -4.02 -9.77
N ALA A 226 12.53 -3.94 -9.97
CA ALA A 226 13.19 -2.89 -10.75
C ALA A 226 12.67 -2.80 -12.19
N THR A 227 12.42 -3.93 -12.84
CA THR A 227 11.99 -3.99 -14.23
C THR A 227 10.64 -3.29 -14.46
N PRO A 228 9.54 -3.65 -13.78
CA PRO A 228 8.27 -2.95 -13.96
C PRO A 228 8.31 -1.49 -13.47
N ILE A 229 9.06 -1.17 -12.40
CA ILE A 229 9.21 0.22 -11.93
C ILE A 229 9.80 1.10 -13.03
N GLN A 230 10.88 0.65 -13.70
CA GLN A 230 11.49 1.39 -14.79
C GLN A 230 10.57 1.52 -16.01
N ASP A 231 9.83 0.46 -16.35
CA ASP A 231 8.88 0.48 -17.47
C ASP A 231 7.73 1.45 -17.19
N LEU A 232 7.16 1.43 -16.00
CA LEU A 232 6.07 2.32 -15.61
C LEU A 232 6.53 3.78 -15.57
N ARG A 233 7.71 4.10 -15.04
CA ARG A 233 8.28 5.45 -15.08
C ARG A 233 8.53 5.97 -16.50
N ARG A 234 8.80 5.09 -17.46
CA ARG A 234 8.93 5.49 -18.88
C ARG A 234 7.58 5.79 -19.53
N ASN A 235 6.53 5.12 -19.09
CA ASN A 235 5.22 5.18 -19.71
C ASN A 235 4.27 6.20 -19.04
N HIS A 236 4.51 6.54 -17.77
CA HIS A 236 3.73 7.51 -17.01
C HIS A 236 4.61 8.71 -16.62
N ARG A 237 4.08 9.91 -16.83
CA ARG A 237 4.84 11.16 -16.59
C ARG A 237 4.95 11.50 -15.10
N ASN A 238 3.87 11.27 -14.37
CA ASN A 238 3.73 11.62 -12.96
C ASN A 238 3.66 10.34 -12.15
N THR A 239 4.78 9.92 -11.58
CA THR A 239 4.88 8.67 -10.83
C THR A 239 5.38 8.92 -9.43
N LEU A 240 4.89 8.15 -8.47
CA LEU A 240 5.44 8.01 -7.13
C LEU A 240 5.75 6.53 -6.87
N LEU A 241 6.81 6.26 -6.10
CA LEU A 241 7.14 4.94 -5.57
C LEU A 241 7.22 5.04 -4.04
N LEU A 242 6.28 4.43 -3.34
CA LEU A 242 6.09 4.56 -1.89
C LEU A 242 6.31 3.23 -1.18
N HIS A 243 6.80 3.28 0.06
CA HIS A 243 6.93 2.10 0.92
C HIS A 243 6.11 2.26 2.19
N ALA A 244 5.16 1.34 2.42
CA ALA A 244 4.24 1.40 3.53
C ALA A 244 4.72 0.65 4.79
N GLY A 245 6.03 0.70 5.10
CA GLY A 245 6.63 0.20 6.33
C GLY A 245 6.98 -1.29 6.34
N ASP A 246 7.59 -1.73 7.44
CA ASP A 246 8.10 -3.07 7.68
C ASP A 246 9.15 -3.52 6.64
N VAL A 247 10.22 -2.76 6.59
CA VAL A 247 11.45 -3.12 5.88
C VAL A 247 12.31 -4.04 6.74
N PHE A 248 12.35 -3.78 8.05
CA PHE A 248 13.15 -4.49 9.03
C PHE A 248 12.55 -5.83 9.40
N SER A 249 13.40 -6.73 9.93
CA SER A 249 13.09 -8.09 10.39
C SER A 249 12.60 -9.03 9.29
N GLY A 250 12.93 -10.30 9.38
CA GLY A 250 12.38 -11.37 8.54
C GLY A 250 13.39 -12.23 7.82
N ASP A 251 14.22 -11.71 6.94
CA ASP A 251 15.21 -12.52 6.20
C ASP A 251 16.65 -12.32 6.69
N LEU A 252 17.55 -13.20 6.24
CA LEU A 252 18.98 -13.16 6.58
C LEU A 252 19.68 -11.87 6.13
N TYR A 253 19.16 -11.17 5.13
CA TYR A 253 19.68 -9.85 4.77
C TYR A 253 19.53 -8.86 5.92
N PHE A 254 18.40 -8.86 6.62
CA PHE A 254 18.25 -8.03 7.80
C PHE A 254 19.19 -8.48 8.93
N ASN A 255 19.31 -9.78 9.18
CA ASN A 255 20.17 -10.32 10.25
C ASN A 255 21.65 -9.98 10.01
N ALA A 256 22.09 -9.96 8.75
CA ALA A 256 23.47 -9.63 8.39
C ALA A 256 23.78 -8.13 8.41
N PHE A 257 22.79 -7.31 8.01
CA PHE A 257 23.02 -5.90 7.65
C PHE A 257 22.13 -4.90 8.37
N HIS A 258 21.14 -5.35 9.19
CA HIS A 258 20.27 -4.51 10.00
C HIS A 258 19.64 -3.33 9.23
N GLY A 259 19.17 -3.59 7.99
CA GLY A 259 18.54 -2.62 7.11
C GLY A 259 19.48 -1.91 6.11
N GLU A 260 20.82 -2.06 6.23
CA GLU A 260 21.76 -1.41 5.30
C GLU A 260 21.59 -1.92 3.85
N ALA A 261 21.38 -3.23 3.67
CA ALA A 261 21.14 -3.82 2.36
C ALA A 261 19.81 -3.37 1.76
N ASP A 262 18.76 -3.29 2.58
CA ASP A 262 17.44 -2.80 2.20
C ASP A 262 17.51 -1.35 1.73
N LEU A 263 18.16 -0.49 2.50
CA LEU A 263 18.34 0.91 2.16
C LEU A 263 19.10 1.10 0.85
N ALA A 264 20.18 0.32 0.63
CA ALA A 264 20.93 0.37 -0.62
C ALA A 264 20.04 0.06 -1.83
N MET A 265 19.14 -0.93 -1.69
CA MET A 265 18.20 -1.29 -2.75
C MET A 265 17.10 -0.23 -2.92
N MET A 266 16.55 0.32 -1.83
CA MET A 266 15.52 1.35 -1.87
C MET A 266 16.05 2.65 -2.50
N ASN A 267 17.24 3.11 -2.11
CA ASN A 267 17.92 4.26 -2.72
C ASN A 267 18.18 4.01 -4.22
N HIS A 268 18.64 2.80 -4.59
CA HIS A 268 18.87 2.43 -5.99
C HIS A 268 17.58 2.45 -6.83
N LEU A 269 16.45 1.96 -6.30
CA LEU A 269 15.15 1.98 -6.98
C LEU A 269 14.51 3.36 -7.01
N GLY A 270 14.96 4.28 -6.13
CA GLY A 270 14.47 5.64 -6.02
C GLY A 270 13.06 5.70 -5.45
N TYR A 271 12.88 5.25 -4.23
CA TYR A 271 11.65 5.49 -3.47
C TYR A 271 11.50 6.99 -3.21
N ASP A 272 10.24 7.46 -3.21
CA ASP A 272 9.91 8.87 -3.00
C ASP A 272 9.59 9.19 -1.54
N ALA A 273 9.11 8.21 -0.76
CA ALA A 273 8.88 8.31 0.68
C ALA A 273 8.62 6.95 1.32
N MET A 274 8.75 6.88 2.66
CA MET A 274 8.44 5.72 3.49
C MET A 274 7.74 6.14 4.78
N VAL A 275 6.81 5.29 5.28
CA VAL A 275 6.30 5.31 6.66
C VAL A 275 7.00 4.21 7.47
N PHE A 276 7.08 4.35 8.78
CA PHE A 276 7.55 3.27 9.65
C PHE A 276 6.43 2.24 9.88
N GLY A 277 6.80 0.94 9.86
CA GLY A 277 5.98 -0.10 10.43
C GLY A 277 6.40 -0.41 11.87
N ASN A 278 5.84 -1.47 12.47
CA ASN A 278 6.20 -1.88 13.82
C ASN A 278 7.57 -2.57 13.88
N HIS A 279 7.98 -3.25 12.81
CA HIS A 279 9.25 -3.98 12.76
C HIS A 279 10.49 -3.08 12.64
N GLU A 280 10.36 -1.85 12.23
CA GLU A 280 11.44 -0.87 12.31
C GLU A 280 11.97 -0.69 13.74
N PHE A 281 11.17 -0.99 14.76
CA PHE A 281 11.54 -0.83 16.17
C PHE A 281 12.07 -2.09 16.86
N ASP A 282 12.17 -3.23 16.17
CA ASP A 282 12.51 -4.53 16.78
C ASP A 282 13.88 -4.56 17.48
N LEU A 283 14.84 -3.79 16.99
CA LEU A 283 16.17 -3.71 17.58
C LEU A 283 16.26 -2.78 18.81
N GLY A 284 15.19 -2.12 19.22
CA GLY A 284 15.22 -1.15 20.32
C GLY A 284 15.63 -1.72 21.68
N SER A 285 15.48 -3.02 21.91
CA SER A 285 15.97 -3.72 23.12
C SER A 285 17.40 -4.25 22.98
N SER A 286 18.04 -4.11 21.81
CA SER A 286 19.44 -4.48 21.60
C SER A 286 20.40 -3.56 22.39
N PRO A 287 21.68 -3.95 22.59
CA PRO A 287 22.66 -3.10 23.26
C PRO A 287 22.84 -1.72 22.61
N ASP A 288 22.66 -1.63 21.30
CA ASP A 288 22.82 -0.41 20.49
C ASP A 288 21.49 0.35 20.31
N GLY A 289 20.37 -0.18 20.84
CA GLY A 289 19.03 0.40 20.72
C GLY A 289 18.64 0.60 19.25
N HIS A 290 18.01 1.73 18.92
CA HIS A 290 17.60 2.07 17.57
C HIS A 290 18.72 2.63 16.67
N LEU A 291 20.00 2.32 16.92
CA LEU A 291 21.11 2.87 16.12
C LEU A 291 21.00 2.49 14.64
N ALA A 292 20.64 1.24 14.34
CA ALA A 292 20.43 0.79 12.97
C ALA A 292 19.32 1.60 12.27
N LEU A 293 18.17 1.79 12.94
CA LEU A 293 17.06 2.58 12.41
C LEU A 293 17.45 4.06 12.20
N SER A 294 18.18 4.66 13.16
CA SER A 294 18.61 6.06 13.01
C SER A 294 19.59 6.25 11.87
N ASN A 295 20.45 5.26 11.58
CA ASN A 295 21.33 5.27 10.42
C ASN A 295 20.57 5.05 9.12
N PHE A 296 19.61 4.11 9.11
CA PHE A 296 18.70 3.88 7.98
C PHE A 296 17.99 5.17 7.58
N VAL A 297 17.44 5.90 8.55
CA VAL A 297 16.80 7.20 8.30
C VAL A 297 17.81 8.20 7.71
N LYS A 298 18.96 8.37 8.34
CA LYS A 298 19.98 9.37 7.96
C LYS A 298 20.50 9.21 6.53
N ASP A 299 20.69 7.95 6.10
CA ASP A 299 21.34 7.61 4.85
C ASP A 299 20.33 7.37 3.71
N ALA A 300 19.02 7.61 3.96
CA ALA A 300 17.97 7.50 2.96
C ALA A 300 17.96 8.67 1.98
N ASP A 301 17.80 8.37 0.69
CA ASP A 301 17.62 9.35 -0.39
C ASP A 301 16.16 9.83 -0.52
N PHE A 302 15.34 9.63 0.52
CA PHE A 302 13.93 10.00 0.59
C PHE A 302 13.54 10.44 2.00
N PRO A 303 12.42 11.20 2.17
CA PRO A 303 11.88 11.57 3.47
C PRO A 303 11.07 10.42 4.10
N PHE A 304 10.99 10.42 5.44
CA PHE A 304 10.06 9.60 6.21
C PHE A 304 8.87 10.43 6.67
N VAL A 305 7.69 9.81 6.63
CA VAL A 305 6.45 10.41 7.14
C VAL A 305 5.93 9.64 8.35
N ALA A 306 5.65 10.33 9.46
CA ALA A 306 5.29 9.69 10.74
C ALA A 306 4.53 10.65 11.65
N ALA A 307 3.25 10.93 11.34
CA ALA A 307 2.47 11.91 12.08
C ALA A 307 2.21 11.50 13.52
N ASN A 308 1.96 10.22 13.77
CA ASN A 308 1.63 9.71 15.11
C ASN A 308 2.82 9.14 15.90
N VAL A 309 4.04 9.13 15.34
CA VAL A 309 5.25 8.62 16.02
C VAL A 309 6.13 9.77 16.48
N ASN A 310 6.59 9.72 17.73
CA ASN A 310 7.41 10.75 18.35
C ASN A 310 8.75 10.21 18.85
N PHE A 311 9.83 10.57 18.15
CA PHE A 311 11.19 10.16 18.45
C PHE A 311 11.93 11.09 19.42
N SER A 312 11.34 12.20 19.87
CA SER A 312 12.01 13.26 20.63
C SER A 312 12.66 12.83 21.94
N LYS A 313 12.33 11.66 22.46
CA LYS A 313 12.91 11.11 23.70
C LYS A 313 14.05 10.13 23.45
N ASP A 314 14.29 9.74 22.20
CA ASP A 314 15.41 8.91 21.80
C ASP A 314 16.52 9.77 21.17
N ALA A 315 17.64 9.92 21.89
CA ALA A 315 18.74 10.78 21.47
C ALA A 315 19.42 10.35 20.15
N LEU A 316 19.19 9.13 19.67
CA LEU A 316 19.68 8.65 18.38
C LEU A 316 19.02 9.41 17.22
N PHE A 317 17.84 9.98 17.45
CA PHE A 317 17.08 10.76 16.47
C PHE A 317 17.17 12.28 16.68
N ASP A 318 18.09 12.76 17.52
CA ASP A 318 18.29 14.19 17.72
C ASP A 318 18.61 14.91 16.40
N GLY A 319 17.71 15.83 16.01
CA GLY A 319 17.82 16.59 14.75
C GLY A 319 17.33 15.85 13.50
N LEU A 320 16.82 14.62 13.61
CA LEU A 320 16.26 13.86 12.49
C LEU A 320 14.75 14.02 12.35
N GLN A 321 14.03 14.47 13.38
CA GLN A 321 12.58 14.65 13.33
C GLN A 321 12.16 16.11 13.42
N THR A 322 11.23 16.49 12.55
CA THR A 322 10.49 17.77 12.61
C THR A 322 9.00 17.46 12.69
N LYS A 323 8.38 17.76 13.84
CA LYS A 323 6.93 17.56 14.06
C LYS A 323 6.13 18.67 13.37
N ASP A 324 6.05 18.63 12.06
CA ASP A 324 5.31 19.56 11.19
C ASP A 324 5.14 18.96 9.79
N VAL A 325 4.26 19.54 8.97
CA VAL A 325 4.17 19.30 7.53
C VAL A 325 5.12 20.24 6.79
N LYS A 326 5.91 19.73 5.85
CA LYS A 326 6.93 20.51 5.12
C LYS A 326 6.72 20.51 3.61
N VAL A 327 6.86 21.69 2.99
CA VAL A 327 6.99 21.85 1.52
C VAL A 327 8.47 21.71 1.12
N ASP A 328 9.33 22.44 1.82
CA ASP A 328 10.80 22.33 1.66
C ASP A 328 11.28 21.32 2.71
N TYR A 329 11.52 20.09 2.31
CA TYR A 329 11.98 19.00 3.14
C TYR A 329 13.34 18.47 2.64
N ASP A 330 14.09 17.88 3.56
CA ASP A 330 15.34 17.17 3.27
C ASP A 330 15.09 15.64 3.28
N ASN A 331 15.81 14.91 2.43
CA ASN A 331 15.88 13.45 2.51
C ASN A 331 16.63 13.04 3.79
N GLY A 332 16.41 11.83 4.26
CA GLY A 332 17.03 11.35 5.49
C GLY A 332 16.48 12.01 6.76
N HIS A 333 15.25 12.53 6.71
CA HIS A 333 14.57 13.19 7.83
C HIS A 333 13.13 12.68 7.98
N ILE A 334 12.58 12.86 9.19
CA ILE A 334 11.24 12.43 9.58
C ILE A 334 10.34 13.65 9.75
N TYR A 335 9.15 13.63 9.14
CA TYR A 335 8.16 14.70 9.21
C TYR A 335 6.79 14.13 9.59
N ASP A 336 5.87 14.96 10.10
CA ASP A 336 4.46 14.55 10.21
C ASP A 336 3.86 14.30 8.83
N GLY A 337 4.26 15.11 7.86
CA GLY A 337 3.94 14.96 6.44
C GLY A 337 4.83 15.86 5.58
N VAL A 338 4.79 15.61 4.28
CA VAL A 338 5.51 16.39 3.26
C VAL A 338 4.56 16.76 2.12
N VAL A 339 4.85 17.86 1.44
CA VAL A 339 4.19 18.23 0.18
C VAL A 339 5.12 17.89 -0.97
N LEU A 340 4.76 16.86 -1.71
CA LEU A 340 5.49 16.42 -2.89
C LEU A 340 5.12 17.30 -4.09
N ASN A 341 6.11 17.76 -4.85
CA ASN A 341 5.87 18.46 -6.10
C ASN A 341 5.92 17.48 -7.27
N VAL A 342 4.74 17.14 -7.81
CA VAL A 342 4.61 16.23 -8.95
C VAL A 342 4.34 17.06 -10.21
N ASN A 343 5.41 17.45 -10.91
CA ASN A 343 5.35 18.28 -12.13
C ASN A 343 4.53 19.58 -11.98
N GLY A 344 4.67 20.25 -10.83
CA GLY A 344 3.99 21.51 -10.54
C GLY A 344 2.66 21.36 -9.80
N ASN A 345 2.20 20.15 -9.56
CA ASN A 345 1.06 19.87 -8.68
C ASN A 345 1.56 19.49 -7.29
N GLU A 346 0.94 20.03 -6.28
CA GLU A 346 1.22 19.72 -4.88
C GLU A 346 0.37 18.52 -4.43
N VAL A 347 1.05 17.50 -3.88
CA VAL A 347 0.44 16.29 -3.32
C VAL A 347 0.90 16.17 -1.87
N GLY A 348 -0.04 16.24 -0.93
CA GLY A 348 0.22 16.00 0.50
C GLY A 348 0.43 14.52 0.77
N LEU A 349 1.47 14.19 1.51
CA LEU A 349 1.75 12.83 1.97
C LEU A 349 2.01 12.85 3.47
N PHE A 350 1.27 12.09 4.27
CA PHE A 350 1.52 11.89 5.70
C PHE A 350 1.56 10.41 6.06
N GLY A 351 2.15 10.08 7.22
CA GLY A 351 2.35 8.70 7.63
C GLY A 351 1.71 8.35 8.97
N LEU A 352 1.22 7.10 9.08
CA LEU A 352 0.66 6.54 10.32
C LEU A 352 1.23 5.13 10.55
N THR A 353 1.69 4.90 11.78
CA THR A 353 2.15 3.58 12.27
C THR A 353 1.17 3.08 13.33
N THR A 354 0.94 1.78 13.41
CA THR A 354 -0.02 1.19 14.35
C THR A 354 0.26 1.56 15.81
N GLU A 355 -0.80 1.90 16.55
CA GLU A 355 -0.74 2.16 17.98
C GLU A 355 -0.40 0.90 18.80
N GLU A 356 -0.53 -0.28 18.21
CA GLU A 356 -0.14 -1.55 18.84
C GLU A 356 1.38 -1.73 18.96
N THR A 357 2.18 -0.99 18.18
CA THR A 357 3.65 -1.13 18.10
C THR A 357 4.36 -1.28 19.44
N PRO A 358 4.03 -0.51 20.51
CA PRO A 358 4.67 -0.70 21.81
C PRO A 358 4.42 -2.06 22.46
N SER A 359 3.38 -2.78 22.06
CA SER A 359 3.05 -4.11 22.60
C SER A 359 3.60 -5.27 21.77
N ILE A 360 3.93 -5.01 20.49
CA ILE A 360 4.40 -6.05 19.56
C ILE A 360 5.85 -5.85 19.09
N SER A 361 6.51 -4.74 19.50
CA SER A 361 7.90 -4.44 19.16
C SER A 361 8.65 -3.77 20.31
N SER A 362 9.92 -3.45 20.11
CA SER A 362 10.82 -2.89 21.12
C SER A 362 11.00 -1.37 20.95
N THR A 363 9.96 -0.60 21.17
CA THR A 363 9.92 0.85 20.88
C THR A 363 10.83 1.72 21.77
N GLY A 364 11.34 1.18 22.88
CA GLY A 364 12.23 1.92 23.78
C GLY A 364 11.59 3.19 24.33
N LYS A 365 12.05 4.37 23.88
CA LYS A 365 11.55 5.69 24.30
C LYS A 365 10.67 6.37 23.24
N VAL A 366 10.47 5.75 22.10
CA VAL A 366 9.63 6.27 21.04
C VAL A 366 8.17 6.14 21.45
N GLU A 367 7.39 7.18 21.24
CA GLU A 367 5.99 7.26 21.66
C GLU A 367 5.05 7.27 20.45
N PHE A 368 3.89 6.65 20.63
CA PHE A 368 2.84 6.57 19.60
C PHE A 368 1.61 7.30 20.10
N SER A 369 1.02 8.13 19.24
CA SER A 369 -0.18 8.93 19.54
C SER A 369 -1.36 8.36 18.77
N ASN A 370 -2.58 8.76 19.15
CA ASN A 370 -3.79 8.34 18.46
C ASN A 370 -3.75 8.69 16.96
N TYR A 371 -3.93 7.68 16.12
CA TYR A 371 -3.80 7.79 14.66
C TYR A 371 -4.88 8.67 14.03
N ILE A 372 -6.12 8.62 14.53
CA ILE A 372 -7.24 9.43 14.02
C ILE A 372 -7.02 10.92 14.29
N ASP A 373 -6.60 11.28 15.51
CA ASP A 373 -6.36 12.67 15.87
C ASP A 373 -5.21 13.25 15.03
N ARG A 374 -4.14 12.46 14.84
CA ARG A 374 -2.98 12.88 14.04
C ARG A 374 -3.28 12.95 12.54
N ALA A 375 -4.13 12.06 12.02
CA ALA A 375 -4.60 12.12 10.64
C ALA A 375 -5.42 13.39 10.39
N LYS A 376 -6.36 13.73 11.29
CA LYS A 376 -7.15 14.97 11.20
C LYS A 376 -6.27 16.22 11.21
N GLU A 377 -5.28 16.28 12.11
CA GLU A 377 -4.33 17.39 12.17
C GLU A 377 -3.50 17.50 10.86
N ALA A 378 -3.06 16.38 10.28
CA ALA A 378 -2.32 16.38 9.04
C ALA A 378 -3.17 16.85 7.85
N VAL A 379 -4.40 16.35 7.72
CA VAL A 379 -5.34 16.77 6.67
C VAL A 379 -5.66 18.27 6.81
N GLU A 380 -6.02 18.74 8.01
CA GLU A 380 -6.30 20.17 8.27
C GLU A 380 -5.09 21.04 7.88
N LYS A 381 -3.87 20.58 8.19
CA LYS A 381 -2.64 21.30 7.85
C LYS A 381 -2.43 21.40 6.33
N PHE A 382 -2.65 20.32 5.57
CA PHE A 382 -2.58 20.37 4.11
C PHE A 382 -3.64 21.30 3.52
N GLU A 383 -4.87 21.26 4.02
CA GLU A 383 -5.94 22.15 3.58
C GLU A 383 -5.63 23.62 3.86
N GLU A 384 -5.06 23.96 5.05
CA GLU A 384 -4.59 25.30 5.38
C GLU A 384 -3.52 25.81 4.40
N MET A 385 -2.67 24.91 3.89
CA MET A 385 -1.65 25.19 2.89
C MET A 385 -2.21 25.28 1.47
N GLY A 386 -3.48 24.91 1.26
CA GLY A 386 -4.13 24.86 -0.05
C GLY A 386 -3.89 23.59 -0.84
N VAL A 387 -3.27 22.59 -0.21
CA VAL A 387 -3.05 21.26 -0.78
C VAL A 387 -4.32 20.43 -0.62
N ASN A 388 -4.85 19.95 -1.73
CA ASN A 388 -6.13 19.25 -1.80
C ASN A 388 -6.06 17.86 -2.46
N LYS A 389 -4.87 17.31 -2.60
CA LYS A 389 -4.62 15.93 -3.05
C LYS A 389 -3.79 15.28 -1.95
N ILE A 390 -4.40 14.36 -1.19
CA ILE A 390 -3.83 13.89 0.07
C ILE A 390 -3.72 12.37 0.04
N ILE A 391 -2.51 11.87 0.23
CA ILE A 391 -2.18 10.44 0.36
C ILE A 391 -1.81 10.15 1.81
N ALA A 392 -2.46 9.20 2.43
CA ALA A 392 -2.00 8.59 3.68
C ALA A 392 -1.15 7.36 3.37
N LEU A 393 0.08 7.34 3.86
CA LEU A 393 0.96 6.18 3.81
C LEU A 393 0.88 5.52 5.18
N THR A 394 0.25 4.35 5.25
CA THR A 394 -0.17 3.77 6.53
C THR A 394 0.46 2.40 6.79
N HIS A 395 0.77 2.15 8.05
CA HIS A 395 1.13 0.82 8.53
C HIS A 395 0.27 0.48 9.76
N ILE A 396 -1.06 0.38 9.55
CA ILE A 396 -2.08 0.16 10.58
C ILE A 396 -3.01 -1.01 10.25
N GLY A 397 -2.74 -1.71 9.14
CA GLY A 397 -3.58 -2.81 8.66
C GLY A 397 -4.82 -2.37 7.89
N LEU A 398 -5.34 -3.25 7.03
CA LEU A 398 -6.51 -2.95 6.18
C LEU A 398 -7.81 -2.91 7.00
N ASP A 399 -8.15 -4.01 7.68
CA ASP A 399 -9.36 -4.22 8.49
C ASP A 399 -9.01 -5.04 9.75
N ASP A 400 -7.91 -4.70 10.38
CA ASP A 400 -7.34 -5.38 11.54
C ASP A 400 -8.18 -5.15 12.81
N SER A 401 -7.56 -5.22 13.96
CA SER A 401 -8.22 -5.15 15.26
C SER A 401 -8.94 -3.81 15.47
N LEU A 402 -10.24 -3.85 15.76
CA LEU A 402 -11.00 -2.68 16.19
C LEU A 402 -10.57 -2.15 17.58
N ASP A 403 -9.76 -2.91 18.33
CA ASP A 403 -9.22 -2.49 19.63
C ASP A 403 -8.04 -1.49 19.46
N TRP A 404 -7.42 -1.44 18.27
CA TRP A 404 -6.28 -0.60 17.95
C TRP A 404 -6.56 0.38 16.83
N ASP A 405 -6.32 -0.03 15.59
CA ASP A 405 -6.41 0.83 14.40
C ASP A 405 -6.58 -0.01 13.13
N ASN A 406 -7.08 0.61 12.04
CA ASN A 406 -7.06 0.06 10.69
C ASN A 406 -7.45 1.12 9.64
N ASP A 407 -7.14 0.84 8.36
CA ASP A 407 -7.39 1.74 7.23
C ASP A 407 -8.88 1.99 6.99
N ILE A 408 -9.72 0.97 7.15
CA ILE A 408 -11.18 1.11 6.96
C ILE A 408 -11.78 2.03 8.02
N GLU A 409 -11.34 1.92 9.26
CA GLU A 409 -11.82 2.80 10.33
C GLU A 409 -11.26 4.22 10.18
N LEU A 410 -10.03 4.37 9.70
CA LEU A 410 -9.44 5.67 9.35
C LEU A 410 -10.33 6.42 8.35
N VAL A 411 -10.73 5.77 7.25
CA VAL A 411 -11.63 6.38 6.25
C VAL A 411 -12.94 6.82 6.86
N LYS A 412 -13.55 6.02 7.73
CA LYS A 412 -14.85 6.38 8.37
C LYS A 412 -14.77 7.62 9.26
N GLN A 413 -13.61 7.88 9.86
CA GLN A 413 -13.47 8.94 10.87
C GLN A 413 -12.76 10.19 10.37
N VAL A 414 -12.07 10.12 9.22
CA VAL A 414 -11.25 11.22 8.69
C VAL A 414 -11.64 11.49 7.23
N GLU A 415 -12.26 12.64 7.01
CA GLU A 415 -12.56 13.17 5.67
C GLU A 415 -11.31 13.83 5.06
N GLY A 416 -11.19 13.84 3.74
CA GLY A 416 -10.14 14.56 3.01
C GLY A 416 -8.91 13.72 2.66
N ILE A 417 -8.92 12.41 2.94
CA ILE A 417 -7.92 11.46 2.45
C ILE A 417 -8.40 10.87 1.14
N ASP A 418 -7.63 11.07 0.06
CA ASP A 418 -8.00 10.57 -1.28
C ASP A 418 -7.49 9.15 -1.52
N ILE A 419 -6.27 8.86 -1.05
CA ILE A 419 -5.59 7.57 -1.25
C ILE A 419 -4.99 7.10 0.06
N ILE A 420 -5.12 5.80 0.34
CA ILE A 420 -4.38 5.10 1.39
C ILE A 420 -3.49 4.05 0.72
N VAL A 421 -2.19 4.10 1.00
CA VAL A 421 -1.23 3.06 0.67
C VAL A 421 -0.86 2.36 1.96
N GLY A 422 -1.40 1.16 2.17
CA GLY A 422 -1.36 0.45 3.45
C GLY A 422 -0.35 -0.69 3.53
N GLY A 423 -0.10 -1.16 4.76
CA GLY A 423 0.76 -2.28 5.13
C GLY A 423 0.21 -3.05 6.34
N HIS A 424 1.09 -3.71 7.10
CA HIS A 424 0.88 -4.43 8.36
C HIS A 424 0.14 -5.77 8.25
N THR A 425 -1.07 -5.81 7.72
CA THR A 425 -1.86 -7.06 7.60
C THR A 425 -1.46 -7.95 6.43
N HIS A 426 -0.45 -7.56 5.63
CA HIS A 426 0.00 -8.27 4.41
C HIS A 426 -1.17 -8.58 3.46
N SER A 427 -2.16 -7.71 3.38
CA SER A 427 -3.36 -7.93 2.59
C SER A 427 -3.07 -7.91 1.08
N THR A 428 -3.68 -8.85 0.35
CA THR A 428 -3.51 -8.96 -1.11
C THR A 428 -4.68 -8.30 -1.81
N LEU A 429 -4.59 -7.00 -2.07
CA LEU A 429 -5.62 -6.28 -2.83
C LEU A 429 -5.34 -6.40 -4.33
N LEU A 430 -5.93 -7.41 -4.98
CA LEU A 430 -5.78 -7.64 -6.43
C LEU A 430 -6.30 -6.48 -7.28
N ALA A 431 -7.16 -5.65 -6.74
CA ALA A 431 -7.65 -4.39 -7.30
C ALA A 431 -7.78 -3.37 -6.17
N PRO A 432 -7.65 -2.06 -6.46
CA PRO A 432 -7.87 -1.02 -5.46
C PRO A 432 -9.27 -1.12 -4.83
N LEU A 433 -9.35 -0.95 -3.51
CA LEU A 433 -10.60 -0.90 -2.76
C LEU A 433 -11.08 0.55 -2.69
N VAL A 434 -12.29 0.81 -3.14
CA VAL A 434 -12.91 2.14 -3.06
C VAL A 434 -13.89 2.15 -1.89
N VAL A 435 -13.68 3.04 -0.94
CA VAL A 435 -14.54 3.24 0.24
C VAL A 435 -15.27 4.57 0.10
N ASP A 436 -16.60 4.51 -0.04
CA ASP A 436 -17.48 5.65 -0.28
C ASP A 436 -18.21 6.01 1.04
N GLU A 437 -17.51 6.67 1.94
CA GLU A 437 -18.02 7.04 3.28
C GLU A 437 -18.30 8.54 3.39
N HIS A 438 -17.58 9.39 2.63
CA HIS A 438 -17.66 10.86 2.64
C HIS A 438 -18.11 11.40 1.28
N ASP A 439 -18.13 12.71 1.12
CA ASP A 439 -18.52 13.38 -0.15
C ASP A 439 -17.63 12.96 -1.35
N ALA A 440 -16.35 12.62 -1.09
CA ALA A 440 -15.43 12.01 -2.06
C ALA A 440 -14.95 10.65 -1.54
N PRO A 441 -14.83 9.63 -2.39
CA PRO A 441 -14.38 8.31 -1.99
C PRO A 441 -12.87 8.28 -1.69
N THR A 442 -12.45 7.41 -0.76
CA THR A 442 -11.04 7.08 -0.53
C THR A 442 -10.67 5.78 -1.22
N ILE A 443 -9.51 5.75 -1.88
CA ILE A 443 -8.99 4.57 -2.59
C ILE A 443 -7.89 3.93 -1.75
N ILE A 444 -8.04 2.65 -1.38
CA ILE A 444 -7.08 1.89 -0.57
C ILE A 444 -6.37 0.86 -1.42
N VAL A 445 -5.04 0.75 -1.28
CA VAL A 445 -4.19 -0.26 -1.93
C VAL A 445 -3.22 -0.88 -0.92
N GLN A 446 -2.94 -2.19 -1.07
CA GLN A 446 -1.91 -2.91 -0.31
C GLN A 446 -1.35 -4.07 -1.16
N ALA A 447 -0.04 -4.34 -1.09
CA ALA A 447 0.69 -5.19 -2.04
C ALA A 447 1.22 -6.51 -1.43
N ASN A 448 0.51 -7.11 -0.48
CA ASN A 448 0.94 -8.33 0.20
C ASN A 448 2.24 -8.10 1.01
N GLU A 449 3.24 -8.99 0.88
CA GLU A 449 4.46 -9.01 1.70
C GLU A 449 5.69 -9.43 0.86
N TYR A 450 6.91 -9.25 1.41
CA TYR A 450 8.18 -9.84 0.94
C TYR A 450 8.55 -9.46 -0.50
N GLY A 451 8.04 -8.33 -1.00
CA GLY A 451 8.26 -7.94 -2.38
C GLY A 451 7.72 -8.94 -3.42
N LYS A 452 6.73 -9.76 -3.05
CA LYS A 452 6.06 -10.71 -3.98
C LYS A 452 5.30 -9.99 -5.08
N PHE A 453 4.90 -8.76 -4.84
CA PHE A 453 4.19 -7.92 -5.79
C PHE A 453 4.69 -6.48 -5.77
N LEU A 454 4.67 -5.84 -6.92
CA LEU A 454 4.63 -4.39 -7.04
C LEU A 454 3.16 -3.97 -7.13
N GLY A 455 2.70 -3.19 -6.17
CA GLY A 455 1.38 -2.57 -6.22
C GLY A 455 1.37 -1.39 -7.17
N THR A 456 0.26 -1.18 -7.88
CA THR A 456 0.06 -0.09 -8.84
C THR A 456 -1.30 0.53 -8.67
N LEU A 457 -1.38 1.86 -8.82
CA LEU A 457 -2.61 2.62 -8.78
C LEU A 457 -2.54 3.76 -9.80
N ASP A 458 -3.50 3.81 -10.71
CA ASP A 458 -3.67 4.87 -11.70
C ASP A 458 -4.90 5.70 -11.33
N VAL A 459 -4.70 6.98 -11.02
CA VAL A 459 -5.76 7.91 -10.63
C VAL A 459 -5.65 9.23 -11.37
N SER A 460 -6.78 9.88 -11.58
CA SER A 460 -6.87 11.26 -12.05
C SER A 460 -7.53 12.13 -10.98
N PHE A 461 -6.87 13.21 -10.61
CA PHE A 461 -7.44 14.25 -9.73
C PHE A 461 -8.01 15.39 -10.57
N ASN A 462 -9.16 15.86 -10.18
CA ASN A 462 -9.69 17.11 -10.71
C ASN A 462 -9.11 18.33 -9.95
N GLN A 463 -9.49 19.55 -10.37
CA GLN A 463 -9.02 20.80 -9.75
C GLN A 463 -9.47 20.99 -8.29
N PHE A 464 -10.41 20.19 -7.81
CA PHE A 464 -10.89 20.23 -6.42
C PHE A 464 -10.16 19.23 -5.52
N GLY A 465 -9.33 18.37 -6.12
CA GLY A 465 -8.61 17.30 -5.42
C GLY A 465 -9.39 15.99 -5.37
N GLU A 466 -10.55 15.88 -6.01
CA GLU A 466 -11.31 14.63 -6.02
C GLU A 466 -10.64 13.60 -6.92
N ALA A 467 -10.34 12.43 -6.34
CA ALA A 467 -9.69 11.32 -7.05
C ALA A 467 -10.69 10.46 -7.82
N THR A 468 -10.33 10.11 -9.03
CA THR A 468 -11.05 9.12 -9.86
C THR A 468 -10.13 7.95 -10.15
N LEU A 469 -10.56 6.75 -9.82
CA LEU A 469 -9.83 5.51 -10.10
C LEU A 469 -9.89 5.19 -11.59
N ASN A 470 -8.73 5.14 -12.27
CA ASN A 470 -8.59 4.72 -13.66
C ASN A 470 -8.22 3.23 -13.76
N GLY A 471 -7.43 2.73 -12.81
CA GLY A 471 -6.97 1.36 -12.77
C GLY A 471 -6.00 1.11 -11.64
N GLY A 472 -5.53 -0.12 -11.55
CA GLY A 472 -4.54 -0.53 -10.54
C GLY A 472 -4.59 -2.03 -10.29
N GLY A 473 -3.64 -2.52 -9.51
CA GLY A 473 -3.54 -3.92 -9.14
C GLY A 473 -2.12 -4.34 -8.79
N LEU A 474 -1.86 -5.63 -8.86
CA LEU A 474 -0.60 -6.23 -8.41
C LEU A 474 0.16 -6.83 -9.58
N ILE A 475 1.43 -6.47 -9.74
CA ILE A 475 2.37 -7.08 -10.68
C ILE A 475 3.21 -8.10 -9.91
N PRO A 476 3.16 -9.41 -10.24
CA PRO A 476 3.96 -10.42 -9.55
C PRO A 476 5.46 -10.20 -9.79
N THR A 477 6.24 -10.20 -8.70
CA THR A 477 7.70 -9.98 -8.70
C THR A 477 8.45 -11.05 -7.90
N GLU A 478 7.74 -12.06 -7.41
CA GLU A 478 8.33 -13.15 -6.62
C GLU A 478 9.32 -13.98 -7.46
N PRO A 479 10.56 -14.20 -6.98
CA PRO A 479 11.56 -15.01 -7.68
C PRO A 479 11.03 -16.41 -8.06
N GLY A 480 11.23 -16.80 -9.31
CA GLY A 480 10.79 -18.10 -9.84
C GLY A 480 9.30 -18.21 -10.16
N LYS A 481 8.47 -17.24 -9.80
CA LYS A 481 7.06 -17.15 -10.20
C LYS A 481 6.78 -15.98 -11.13
N ALA A 482 7.57 -14.92 -11.05
CA ALA A 482 7.46 -13.75 -11.93
C ALA A 482 7.83 -14.13 -13.38
N ALA A 483 7.00 -13.69 -14.34
CA ALA A 483 7.31 -13.79 -15.77
C ALA A 483 8.26 -12.67 -16.26
N LEU A 484 8.84 -11.90 -15.32
CA LEU A 484 9.71 -10.77 -15.58
C LEU A 484 11.17 -11.20 -15.65
N GLU A 485 11.94 -10.50 -16.48
CA GLU A 485 13.41 -10.58 -16.43
C GLU A 485 13.93 -9.71 -15.29
N ILE A 486 15.00 -10.15 -14.64
CA ILE A 486 15.67 -9.36 -13.60
C ILE A 486 16.38 -8.15 -14.23
N ASP A 487 16.39 -7.01 -13.51
CA ASP A 487 17.26 -5.90 -13.89
C ASP A 487 18.71 -6.21 -13.51
N PRO A 488 19.65 -6.25 -14.48
CA PRO A 488 21.03 -6.62 -14.19
C PRO A 488 21.76 -5.63 -13.27
N LYS A 489 21.40 -4.34 -13.32
CA LYS A 489 22.03 -3.32 -12.49
C LYS A 489 21.61 -3.46 -11.04
N THR A 490 20.32 -3.71 -10.81
CA THR A 490 19.79 -3.96 -9.48
C THR A 490 20.37 -5.24 -8.89
N ALA A 491 20.52 -6.30 -9.69
CA ALA A 491 21.20 -7.52 -9.27
C ALA A 491 22.69 -7.29 -8.94
N GLU A 492 23.38 -6.41 -9.67
CA GLU A 492 24.77 -6.01 -9.37
C GLU A 492 24.88 -5.28 -8.03
N VAL A 493 23.94 -4.40 -7.69
CA VAL A 493 23.90 -3.70 -6.39
C VAL A 493 23.65 -4.70 -5.26
N LEU A 494 22.78 -5.69 -5.44
CA LEU A 494 22.45 -6.69 -4.43
C LEU A 494 23.59 -7.72 -4.22
N ALA A 495 24.39 -8.04 -5.25
CA ALA A 495 25.35 -9.12 -5.24
C ALA A 495 26.35 -9.16 -4.06
N PRO A 496 26.91 -8.05 -3.58
CA PRO A 496 27.79 -8.06 -2.39
C PRO A 496 27.09 -8.54 -1.14
N PHE A 497 25.83 -8.17 -0.94
CA PHE A 497 24.99 -8.56 0.19
C PHE A 497 24.60 -10.05 0.09
N THR A 498 24.15 -10.50 -1.09
CA THR A 498 23.83 -11.91 -1.35
C THR A 498 24.99 -12.83 -1.02
N LYS A 499 26.22 -12.43 -1.35
CA LYS A 499 27.39 -13.23 -1.03
C LYS A 499 27.53 -13.49 0.46
N VAL A 500 27.35 -12.49 1.31
CA VAL A 500 27.42 -12.64 2.78
C VAL A 500 26.29 -13.52 3.28
N VAL A 501 25.08 -13.32 2.78
CA VAL A 501 23.90 -14.15 3.13
C VAL A 501 24.13 -15.63 2.75
N ASP A 502 24.72 -15.90 1.59
CA ASP A 502 25.05 -17.26 1.17
C ASP A 502 26.13 -17.92 2.06
N GLU A 503 27.10 -17.12 2.53
CA GLU A 503 28.09 -17.57 3.53
C GLU A 503 27.40 -17.89 4.85
N MET A 504 26.44 -17.07 5.32
CA MET A 504 25.66 -17.33 6.54
C MET A 504 24.77 -18.58 6.40
N LYS A 505 24.14 -18.79 5.25
CA LYS A 505 23.37 -20.01 4.98
C LYS A 505 24.21 -21.29 5.16
N ALA A 506 25.50 -21.23 4.88
CA ALA A 506 26.44 -22.34 5.05
C ALA A 506 26.98 -22.49 6.48
N GLU A 507 26.69 -21.52 7.39
CA GLU A 507 27.19 -21.52 8.74
C GLU A 507 26.50 -22.58 9.61
N SER A 508 27.28 -23.30 10.44
CA SER A 508 26.74 -24.20 11.44
C SER A 508 26.02 -23.43 12.53
N ILE A 509 24.85 -23.91 12.95
CA ILE A 509 24.19 -23.36 14.15
C ILE A 509 24.89 -23.79 15.47
N GLY A 510 25.95 -24.63 15.43
CA GLY A 510 26.68 -25.11 16.58
C GLY A 510 25.99 -26.27 17.29
N VAL A 511 25.07 -26.97 16.63
CA VAL A 511 24.35 -28.13 17.19
C VAL A 511 24.42 -29.30 16.22
N GLU A 512 24.77 -30.47 16.72
CA GLU A 512 24.79 -31.74 15.99
C GLU A 512 23.51 -32.56 16.26
N ALA A 513 22.76 -32.92 15.24
CA ALA A 513 21.68 -33.90 15.36
C ALA A 513 22.26 -35.32 15.34
N LEU A 514 22.01 -36.09 16.41
CA LEU A 514 22.46 -37.48 16.52
C LEU A 514 21.60 -38.46 15.73
N VAL A 515 20.42 -38.03 15.30
CA VAL A 515 19.45 -38.77 14.51
C VAL A 515 18.93 -37.88 13.42
N ASP A 516 18.36 -38.46 12.34
CA ASP A 516 17.65 -37.69 11.36
C ASP A 516 16.44 -36.96 12.00
N LEU A 517 16.27 -35.69 11.72
CA LEU A 517 15.08 -34.92 12.09
C LEU A 517 14.06 -35.07 10.96
N ASP A 518 13.00 -35.87 11.22
CA ASP A 518 12.09 -36.37 10.22
C ASP A 518 11.07 -35.33 9.80
N GLY A 519 11.27 -34.75 8.63
CA GLY A 519 10.40 -33.79 7.94
C GLY A 519 9.89 -34.34 6.58
N GLY A 520 9.93 -35.67 6.39
CA GLY A 520 9.43 -36.31 5.19
C GLY A 520 7.97 -35.97 4.90
N ARG A 521 7.63 -35.76 3.61
CA ARG A 521 6.31 -35.32 3.18
C ARG A 521 5.49 -36.41 2.51
N ASP A 522 6.16 -37.41 1.95
CA ASP A 522 5.53 -38.50 1.22
C ASP A 522 5.66 -39.79 2.00
N SER A 523 4.53 -40.48 2.20
CA SER A 523 4.53 -41.85 2.70
C SER A 523 4.93 -42.78 1.56
N ASN A 524 6.18 -43.16 1.50
CA ASN A 524 6.51 -44.39 0.78
C ASN A 524 5.83 -45.55 1.51
N ASN A 525 5.01 -46.33 0.86
CA ASN A 525 4.19 -47.44 1.33
C ASN A 525 4.81 -48.43 2.35
N GLU A 526 5.95 -48.13 2.95
CA GLU A 526 6.77 -48.99 3.81
C GLU A 526 7.02 -48.40 5.19
N GLY A 527 6.10 -47.59 5.75
CA GLY A 527 6.16 -47.20 7.17
C GLY A 527 7.05 -45.99 7.48
N ILE A 528 7.43 -45.19 6.48
CA ILE A 528 8.11 -43.92 6.68
C ILE A 528 7.10 -42.89 7.16
N SER A 529 7.41 -42.28 8.29
CA SER A 529 6.62 -41.25 8.94
C SER A 529 6.59 -39.96 8.12
N SER A 530 5.40 -39.51 7.71
CA SER A 530 5.23 -38.21 7.08
C SER A 530 4.70 -37.18 8.06
N VAL A 531 5.28 -35.98 8.09
CA VAL A 531 4.80 -34.82 8.87
C VAL A 531 3.37 -34.42 8.52
N ARG A 532 2.80 -34.97 7.44
CA ARG A 532 1.45 -34.67 6.97
C ARG A 532 0.36 -35.63 7.45
N HIS A 533 0.71 -36.66 8.23
CA HIS A 533 -0.25 -37.58 8.83
C HIS A 533 0.19 -38.26 10.12
N ASN A 534 1.45 -38.06 10.55
CA ASN A 534 1.99 -38.66 11.78
C ASN A 534 2.78 -37.67 12.58
N GLU A 535 2.84 -37.89 13.89
CA GLU A 535 3.80 -37.21 14.76
C GLU A 535 5.24 -37.53 14.31
N THR A 536 6.10 -36.52 14.26
CA THR A 536 7.53 -36.65 13.99
C THR A 536 8.37 -35.92 15.04
N ASN A 537 9.64 -36.34 15.18
CA ASN A 537 10.57 -35.67 16.10
C ASN A 537 10.86 -34.22 15.69
N LEU A 538 10.90 -33.89 14.38
CA LEU A 538 11.07 -32.53 13.90
C LEU A 538 9.81 -31.68 14.18
N GLY A 539 8.62 -32.23 13.93
CA GLY A 539 7.36 -31.52 14.24
C GLY A 539 7.21 -31.21 15.73
N ASN A 540 7.62 -32.14 16.60
CA ASN A 540 7.66 -31.91 18.05
C ASN A 540 8.67 -30.79 18.40
N LEU A 541 9.88 -30.86 17.84
CA LEU A 541 10.94 -29.89 18.10
C LEU A 541 10.53 -28.46 17.65
N MET A 542 9.86 -28.33 16.48
CA MET A 542 9.36 -27.06 15.99
C MET A 542 8.27 -26.47 16.89
N THR A 543 7.30 -27.29 17.29
CA THR A 543 6.23 -26.81 18.17
C THR A 543 6.73 -26.47 19.57
N ASP A 544 7.74 -27.18 20.07
CA ASP A 544 8.40 -26.84 21.34
C ASP A 544 9.11 -25.48 21.24
N ALA A 545 9.81 -25.21 20.12
CA ALA A 545 10.45 -23.93 19.87
C ALA A 545 9.44 -22.78 19.84
N MET A 546 8.33 -22.96 19.11
CA MET A 546 7.25 -21.98 19.04
C MET A 546 6.66 -21.69 20.42
N LEU A 547 6.35 -22.75 21.20
CA LEU A 547 5.80 -22.60 22.55
C LEU A 547 6.78 -21.91 23.50
N ALA A 548 8.06 -22.25 23.41
CA ALA A 548 9.10 -21.64 24.23
C ALA A 548 9.19 -20.14 23.95
N LYS A 549 9.26 -19.74 22.68
CA LYS A 549 9.29 -18.32 22.28
C LYS A 549 8.02 -17.59 22.68
N ALA A 550 6.86 -18.14 22.38
CA ALA A 550 5.57 -17.53 22.71
C ALA A 550 5.42 -17.27 24.21
N LYS A 551 5.91 -18.17 25.08
CA LYS A 551 5.91 -17.97 26.53
C LYS A 551 6.79 -16.81 27.00
N THR A 552 7.80 -16.41 26.25
CA THR A 552 8.60 -15.22 26.59
C THR A 552 7.84 -13.92 26.33
N ILE A 553 6.87 -13.97 25.41
CA ILE A 553 6.04 -12.84 25.00
C ILE A 553 4.77 -12.77 25.84
N ASN A 554 4.05 -13.89 25.90
CA ASN A 554 2.84 -14.05 26.70
C ASN A 554 2.99 -15.31 27.59
N GLY A 555 3.26 -15.12 28.88
CA GLY A 555 3.46 -16.19 29.84
C GLY A 555 2.27 -17.15 30.02
N ASP A 556 1.07 -16.76 29.60
CA ASP A 556 -0.14 -17.57 29.64
C ASP A 556 -0.29 -18.50 28.41
N THR A 557 0.61 -18.40 27.42
CA THR A 557 0.61 -19.30 26.26
C THR A 557 0.91 -20.72 26.71
N SER A 558 0.04 -21.65 26.39
CA SER A 558 0.08 -23.03 26.92
C SER A 558 0.11 -24.11 25.85
N ILE A 559 -0.19 -23.78 24.61
CA ILE A 559 -0.31 -24.72 23.48
C ILE A 559 0.44 -24.12 22.27
N ALA A 560 1.03 -24.99 21.44
CA ALA A 560 1.49 -24.59 20.12
C ALA A 560 1.06 -25.59 19.05
N PHE A 561 0.79 -25.07 17.84
CA PHE A 561 0.43 -25.83 16.65
C PHE A 561 1.37 -25.50 15.49
N GLN A 562 1.81 -26.54 14.77
CA GLN A 562 2.53 -26.41 13.50
C GLN A 562 1.85 -27.29 12.46
N ASN A 563 1.38 -26.69 11.35
CA ASN A 563 0.82 -27.45 10.25
C ASN A 563 1.88 -28.24 9.48
N GLY A 564 1.60 -29.46 9.08
CA GLY A 564 2.50 -30.35 8.33
C GLY A 564 2.91 -29.76 6.97
N GLY A 565 2.05 -28.92 6.37
CA GLY A 565 2.34 -28.17 5.16
C GLY A 565 3.53 -27.21 5.31
N GLY A 566 3.73 -26.65 6.49
CA GLY A 566 4.82 -25.74 6.83
C GLY A 566 6.19 -26.41 7.02
N ILE A 567 6.25 -27.75 7.10
CA ILE A 567 7.48 -28.54 7.24
C ILE A 567 7.84 -29.13 5.87
N ARG A 568 8.94 -28.69 5.25
CA ARG A 568 9.21 -28.94 3.83
C ARG A 568 10.19 -30.06 3.54
N THR A 569 11.09 -30.40 4.45
CA THR A 569 12.11 -31.45 4.29
C THR A 569 12.64 -31.92 5.64
N SER A 570 13.41 -33.02 5.65
CA SER A 570 14.13 -33.51 6.80
C SER A 570 15.48 -32.82 6.95
N ILE A 571 16.04 -32.79 8.17
CA ILE A 571 17.45 -32.47 8.42
C ILE A 571 18.17 -33.78 8.71
N PRO A 572 19.21 -34.20 7.94
CA PRO A 572 19.99 -35.39 8.20
C PRO A 572 20.75 -35.31 9.51
N ALA A 573 21.06 -36.46 10.11
CA ALA A 573 21.98 -36.52 11.23
C ALA A 573 23.33 -35.90 10.85
N GLY A 574 23.89 -35.11 11.77
CA GLY A 574 25.11 -34.35 11.58
C GLY A 574 25.03 -32.93 12.10
N ASP A 575 25.99 -32.12 11.69
CA ASP A 575 26.02 -30.68 12.01
C ASP A 575 24.89 -29.94 11.27
N ILE A 576 24.10 -29.17 11.99
CA ILE A 576 22.97 -28.44 11.44
C ILE A 576 23.45 -27.06 10.98
N THR A 577 23.15 -26.70 9.74
CA THR A 577 23.42 -25.36 9.21
C THR A 577 22.19 -24.48 9.22
N VAL A 578 22.37 -23.16 9.18
CA VAL A 578 21.27 -22.19 8.99
C VAL A 578 20.49 -22.52 7.71
N GLY A 579 21.18 -22.88 6.62
CA GLY A 579 20.56 -23.27 5.37
C GLY A 579 19.71 -24.55 5.46
N ASP A 580 20.04 -25.49 6.33
CA ASP A 580 19.20 -26.69 6.54
C ASP A 580 17.90 -26.33 7.24
N VAL A 581 17.94 -25.42 8.23
CA VAL A 581 16.74 -24.92 8.91
C VAL A 581 15.84 -24.15 7.92
N LEU A 582 16.41 -23.30 7.11
CA LEU A 582 15.67 -22.55 6.08
C LEU A 582 15.01 -23.44 5.00
N LYS A 583 15.66 -24.57 4.64
CA LYS A 583 15.01 -25.56 3.74
C LYS A 583 13.78 -26.22 4.38
N VAL A 584 13.78 -26.38 5.71
CA VAL A 584 12.62 -26.91 6.46
C VAL A 584 11.50 -25.88 6.50
N MET A 585 11.82 -24.62 6.77
CA MET A 585 10.90 -23.48 6.96
C MET A 585 11.16 -22.36 5.95
N PRO A 586 10.92 -22.57 4.64
CA PRO A 586 11.32 -21.61 3.61
C PRO A 586 10.35 -20.43 3.43
N PHE A 587 9.27 -20.36 4.21
CA PHE A 587 8.22 -19.38 4.03
C PHE A 587 8.41 -18.11 4.84
N GLY A 588 9.33 -18.13 5.83
CA GLY A 588 9.56 -17.02 6.74
C GLY A 588 8.31 -16.60 7.51
N ASN A 589 7.48 -17.57 7.92
CA ASN A 589 6.29 -17.24 8.69
C ASN A 589 6.66 -16.63 10.05
N ALA A 590 5.94 -15.58 10.44
CA ALA A 590 6.03 -15.06 11.78
C ALA A 590 5.33 -16.00 12.80
N LEU A 591 5.73 -15.89 14.06
CA LEU A 591 5.04 -16.49 15.18
C LEU A 591 3.79 -15.69 15.50
N SER A 592 2.64 -16.34 15.55
CA SER A 592 1.37 -15.72 15.97
C SER A 592 0.87 -16.32 17.28
N ILE A 593 0.24 -15.51 18.13
CA ILE A 593 -0.41 -15.94 19.38
C ILE A 593 -1.92 -15.66 19.27
N VAL A 594 -2.72 -16.71 19.39
CA VAL A 594 -4.16 -16.67 19.13
C VAL A 594 -4.95 -16.98 20.40
N LYS A 595 -5.97 -16.18 20.71
CA LYS A 595 -6.94 -16.46 21.79
C LYS A 595 -8.02 -17.41 21.26
N MET A 596 -8.12 -18.63 21.80
CA MET A 596 -9.06 -19.66 21.38
C MET A 596 -9.76 -20.28 22.59
N THR A 597 -11.04 -20.62 22.46
CA THR A 597 -11.73 -21.46 23.45
C THR A 597 -11.29 -22.92 23.30
N GLY A 598 -11.46 -23.73 24.34
CA GLY A 598 -11.21 -25.18 24.22
C GLY A 598 -12.10 -25.84 23.15
N ALA A 599 -13.29 -25.33 22.93
CA ALA A 599 -14.16 -25.78 21.85
C ALA A 599 -13.57 -25.46 20.46
N ASP A 600 -12.99 -24.26 20.27
CA ASP A 600 -12.29 -23.90 19.03
C ASP A 600 -11.07 -24.79 18.79
N ILE A 601 -10.29 -25.06 19.85
CA ILE A 601 -9.13 -25.97 19.79
C ILE A 601 -9.58 -27.38 19.36
N ARG A 602 -10.65 -27.91 19.94
CA ARG A 602 -11.18 -29.22 19.54
C ARG A 602 -11.60 -29.25 18.08
N ALA A 603 -12.31 -28.21 17.60
CA ALA A 603 -12.70 -28.09 16.20
C ALA A 603 -11.49 -27.98 15.27
N THR A 604 -10.44 -27.25 15.68
CA THR A 604 -9.17 -27.15 14.96
C THR A 604 -8.48 -28.51 14.84
N LEU A 605 -8.44 -29.32 15.91
CA LEU A 605 -7.89 -30.67 15.87
C LEU A 605 -8.72 -31.61 14.99
N GLU A 606 -10.06 -31.53 15.01
CA GLU A 606 -10.93 -32.28 14.10
C GLU A 606 -10.63 -31.96 12.63
N HIS A 607 -10.39 -30.68 12.30
CA HIS A 607 -9.95 -30.28 10.98
C HIS A 607 -8.58 -30.87 10.64
N GLY A 608 -7.61 -30.82 11.55
CA GLY A 608 -6.25 -31.36 11.35
C GLY A 608 -6.22 -32.86 11.04
N VAL A 609 -7.22 -33.62 11.52
CA VAL A 609 -7.36 -35.06 11.25
C VAL A 609 -8.50 -35.38 10.27
N SER A 610 -8.92 -34.41 9.43
CA SER A 610 -10.06 -34.57 8.51
C SER A 610 -9.70 -35.22 7.16
N ALA A 611 -8.42 -35.53 6.92
CA ALA A 611 -7.98 -36.20 5.69
C ALA A 611 -8.71 -37.55 5.47
N ASP A 612 -8.78 -38.02 4.22
CA ASP A 612 -9.30 -39.34 3.89
C ASP A 612 -8.45 -40.45 4.53
N VAL A 613 -9.07 -41.59 4.76
CA VAL A 613 -8.35 -42.77 5.27
C VAL A 613 -7.61 -43.45 4.11
N ILE A 614 -6.41 -43.95 4.36
CA ILE A 614 -5.63 -44.76 3.42
C ILE A 614 -6.40 -46.07 3.15
N GLU A 615 -6.40 -46.51 1.89
CA GLU A 615 -7.06 -47.74 1.49
C GLU A 615 -6.53 -48.95 2.31
N GLY A 616 -7.40 -49.64 3.01
CA GLY A 616 -7.04 -50.72 3.95
C GLY A 616 -6.98 -50.31 5.41
N GLY A 617 -7.36 -49.08 5.80
CA GLY A 617 -7.55 -48.65 7.20
C GLY A 617 -6.26 -48.41 7.99
N LYS A 618 -5.14 -48.06 7.33
CA LYS A 618 -3.83 -47.86 7.95
C LYS A 618 -3.48 -46.41 8.29
N GLY A 619 -4.49 -45.60 8.65
CA GLY A 619 -4.29 -44.18 9.02
C GLY A 619 -4.82 -43.20 7.97
N LEU A 620 -4.48 -41.95 8.15
CA LEU A 620 -4.90 -40.85 7.28
C LEU A 620 -4.00 -40.68 6.07
N LYS A 621 -4.58 -40.25 4.93
CA LYS A 621 -3.83 -39.70 3.82
C LYS A 621 -3.11 -38.42 4.21
N GLU A 622 -2.12 -38.05 3.45
CA GLU A 622 -1.35 -36.82 3.65
C GLU A 622 -2.22 -35.56 3.52
N SER A 623 -2.03 -34.64 4.46
CA SER A 623 -2.68 -33.34 4.48
C SER A 623 -1.75 -32.25 4.95
N GLY A 624 -1.71 -31.09 4.28
CA GLY A 624 -0.99 -29.92 4.76
C GLY A 624 -1.48 -29.46 6.14
N GLY A 625 -2.77 -29.62 6.39
CA GLY A 625 -3.42 -29.25 7.65
C GLY A 625 -3.24 -30.25 8.80
N PHE A 626 -2.49 -31.36 8.67
CA PHE A 626 -2.16 -32.19 9.84
C PHE A 626 -1.33 -31.38 10.85
N LEU A 627 -1.71 -31.39 12.15
CA LEU A 627 -1.10 -30.55 13.16
C LEU A 627 -0.13 -31.34 14.06
N HIS A 628 1.11 -30.84 14.16
CA HIS A 628 2.01 -31.15 15.25
C HIS A 628 1.69 -30.25 16.45
N VAL A 629 1.91 -30.74 17.67
CA VAL A 629 1.45 -30.05 18.90
C VAL A 629 2.54 -29.99 19.97
N ALA A 630 2.54 -28.89 20.75
CA ALA A 630 3.27 -28.79 22.02
C ALA A 630 2.35 -28.26 23.13
N GLY A 631 2.70 -28.60 24.38
CA GLY A 631 1.90 -28.23 25.55
C GLY A 631 0.58 -29.01 25.68
N MET A 632 0.35 -29.98 24.83
CA MET A 632 -0.84 -30.82 24.84
C MET A 632 -0.57 -32.21 24.25
N LYS A 633 -1.54 -33.09 24.42
CA LYS A 633 -1.62 -34.43 23.77
C LYS A 633 -3.06 -34.63 23.30
N PHE A 634 -3.23 -35.36 22.20
CA PHE A 634 -4.55 -35.79 21.79
C PHE A 634 -4.55 -37.16 21.13
N THR A 635 -5.69 -37.85 21.27
CA THR A 635 -5.93 -39.12 20.56
C THR A 635 -7.09 -38.93 19.59
N TYR A 636 -6.99 -39.55 18.45
CA TYR A 636 -8.06 -39.58 17.45
C TYR A 636 -8.28 -40.97 16.92
N ASP A 637 -9.42 -41.22 16.31
CA ASP A 637 -9.82 -42.48 15.70
C ASP A 637 -10.13 -42.23 14.22
N SER A 638 -9.16 -42.53 13.34
CA SER A 638 -9.28 -42.32 11.89
C SER A 638 -10.42 -43.11 11.25
N THR A 639 -10.95 -44.17 11.90
CA THR A 639 -12.06 -44.99 11.40
C THR A 639 -13.42 -44.30 11.54
N LYS A 640 -13.52 -43.24 12.34
CA LYS A 640 -14.75 -42.47 12.54
C LYS A 640 -14.99 -41.48 11.39
N GLU A 641 -16.20 -40.97 11.33
CA GLU A 641 -16.55 -39.91 10.37
C GLU A 641 -15.78 -38.62 10.67
N LYS A 642 -15.48 -37.84 9.61
CA LYS A 642 -14.85 -36.53 9.74
C LYS A 642 -15.69 -35.62 10.67
N GLY A 643 -14.99 -34.88 11.55
CA GLY A 643 -15.61 -34.04 12.58
C GLY A 643 -16.02 -34.80 13.86
N GLN A 644 -15.73 -36.11 13.97
CA GLN A 644 -16.00 -36.95 15.16
C GLN A 644 -14.81 -37.84 15.50
N ARG A 645 -13.61 -37.50 14.97
CA ARG A 645 -12.40 -38.33 15.10
C ARG A 645 -11.65 -38.10 16.40
N VAL A 646 -11.64 -36.90 16.94
CA VAL A 646 -10.94 -36.56 18.18
C VAL A 646 -11.59 -37.27 19.36
N VAL A 647 -10.83 -38.13 20.03
CA VAL A 647 -11.31 -38.97 21.14
C VAL A 647 -11.01 -38.32 22.49
N SER A 648 -9.79 -37.84 22.69
CA SER A 648 -9.40 -37.15 23.92
C SER A 648 -8.38 -36.04 23.62
N VAL A 649 -8.45 -34.98 24.39
CA VAL A 649 -7.50 -33.86 24.36
C VAL A 649 -7.11 -33.53 25.79
N GLU A 650 -5.81 -33.48 26.05
CA GLU A 650 -5.24 -33.17 27.36
C GLU A 650 -4.24 -32.03 27.19
N VAL A 651 -4.33 -31.01 28.05
CA VAL A 651 -3.44 -29.84 28.06
C VAL A 651 -2.50 -29.94 29.25
N GLN A 652 -1.24 -29.60 29.03
CA GLN A 652 -0.21 -29.62 30.06
C GLN A 652 -0.47 -28.52 31.10
N ASN A 653 -0.43 -28.90 32.37
CA ASN A 653 -0.55 -28.02 33.52
C ASN A 653 0.58 -28.36 34.52
N GLY A 654 1.69 -27.65 34.43
CA GLY A 654 2.92 -27.99 35.13
C GLY A 654 3.50 -29.33 34.63
N GLU A 655 3.73 -30.31 35.53
CA GLU A 655 4.21 -31.65 35.19
C GLU A 655 3.07 -32.64 34.84
N GLN A 656 1.81 -32.23 34.91
CA GLN A 656 0.64 -33.11 34.71
C GLN A 656 -0.17 -32.67 33.49
N TYR A 657 -0.94 -33.60 32.96
CA TYR A 657 -1.91 -33.33 31.90
C TYR A 657 -3.32 -33.32 32.48
N ALA A 658 -4.15 -32.41 32.03
CA ALA A 658 -5.54 -32.30 32.41
C ALA A 658 -6.43 -32.26 31.14
N ALA A 659 -7.65 -32.79 31.21
CA ALA A 659 -8.57 -32.73 30.10
C ALA A 659 -8.83 -31.28 29.66
N LEU A 660 -8.89 -31.07 28.35
CA LEU A 660 -9.23 -29.77 27.76
C LEU A 660 -10.62 -29.33 28.27
N ASP A 661 -10.71 -28.11 28.79
CA ASP A 661 -11.98 -27.47 29.17
C ASP A 661 -12.50 -26.65 27.98
N ASP A 662 -13.56 -27.09 27.36
CA ASP A 662 -14.16 -26.48 26.15
C ASP A 662 -14.60 -25.02 26.38
N ALA A 663 -14.89 -24.61 27.62
CA ALA A 663 -15.34 -23.24 27.94
C ALA A 663 -14.19 -22.29 28.32
N LYS A 664 -13.00 -22.83 28.61
CA LYS A 664 -11.84 -22.03 29.00
C LYS A 664 -11.17 -21.41 27.74
N VAL A 665 -10.67 -20.19 27.89
CA VAL A 665 -9.83 -19.53 26.87
C VAL A 665 -8.37 -19.92 27.10
N TYR A 666 -7.70 -20.25 26.01
CA TYR A 666 -6.27 -20.59 25.95
C TYR A 666 -5.55 -19.63 24.99
N TYR A 667 -4.29 -19.35 25.24
CA TYR A 667 -3.40 -18.74 24.29
C TYR A 667 -2.63 -19.83 23.55
N VAL A 668 -2.75 -19.80 22.22
CA VAL A 668 -2.21 -20.82 21.30
C VAL A 668 -1.20 -20.16 20.39
N ALA A 669 0.05 -20.67 20.38
CA ALA A 669 1.07 -20.26 19.43
C ALA A 669 0.89 -21.03 18.11
N THR A 670 1.08 -20.37 16.98
CA THR A 670 1.12 -20.99 15.65
C THR A 670 1.92 -20.11 14.69
N ASN A 671 2.09 -20.52 13.44
CA ASN A 671 2.67 -19.65 12.41
C ASN A 671 1.59 -18.74 11.78
N SER A 672 2.02 -17.61 11.22
CA SER A 672 1.12 -16.59 10.66
C SER A 672 0.23 -17.11 9.52
N PHE A 673 0.70 -18.06 8.70
CA PHE A 673 -0.12 -18.71 7.67
C PHE A 673 -1.31 -19.46 8.27
N THR A 674 -1.07 -20.28 9.31
CA THR A 674 -2.12 -21.04 10.00
C THR A 674 -3.05 -20.09 10.77
N ALA A 675 -2.52 -19.07 11.43
CA ALA A 675 -3.29 -18.07 12.19
C ALA A 675 -4.33 -17.34 11.32
N ARG A 676 -4.04 -17.14 10.03
CA ARG A 676 -4.94 -16.53 9.04
C ARG A 676 -5.91 -17.51 8.37
N GLY A 677 -5.99 -18.75 8.84
CA GLY A 677 -6.89 -19.77 8.28
C GLY A 677 -6.28 -20.61 7.16
N GLY A 678 -4.96 -20.53 6.95
CA GLY A 678 -4.24 -21.36 5.98
C GLY A 678 -4.53 -22.84 6.18
N ASP A 679 -4.44 -23.64 5.10
CA ASP A 679 -4.86 -25.06 5.06
C ASP A 679 -6.34 -25.30 5.44
N GLY A 680 -7.22 -24.26 5.47
CA GLY A 680 -8.65 -24.34 5.73
C GLY A 680 -9.02 -24.36 7.22
N PHE A 681 -8.19 -23.83 8.10
CA PHE A 681 -8.45 -23.72 9.52
C PHE A 681 -9.47 -22.61 9.86
N GLU A 682 -10.77 -22.88 9.69
CA GLU A 682 -11.85 -21.91 9.91
C GLU A 682 -11.82 -21.24 11.29
N LYS A 683 -11.42 -21.94 12.37
CA LYS A 683 -11.39 -21.38 13.71
C LYS A 683 -10.23 -20.41 13.94
N PHE A 684 -9.15 -20.57 13.24
CA PHE A 684 -8.08 -19.59 13.18
C PHE A 684 -8.49 -18.38 12.33
N GLU A 685 -9.12 -18.60 11.16
CA GLU A 685 -9.64 -17.52 10.32
C GLU A 685 -10.70 -16.67 11.06
N GLU A 686 -11.63 -17.31 11.79
CA GLU A 686 -12.58 -16.60 12.66
C GLU A 686 -11.85 -15.78 13.74
N ALA A 687 -10.82 -16.35 14.38
CA ALA A 687 -10.05 -15.64 15.40
C ALA A 687 -9.29 -14.44 14.81
N TYR A 688 -8.75 -14.58 13.61
CA TYR A 688 -8.08 -13.50 12.88
C TYR A 688 -9.05 -12.36 12.56
N LYS A 689 -10.21 -12.69 11.96
CA LYS A 689 -11.28 -11.71 11.65
C LYS A 689 -11.88 -11.02 12.88
N ASP A 690 -11.82 -11.67 14.03
CA ASP A 690 -12.29 -11.12 15.31
C ASP A 690 -11.21 -10.31 16.05
N GLY A 691 -10.03 -10.10 15.47
CA GLY A 691 -8.92 -9.42 16.13
C GLY A 691 -8.36 -10.15 17.35
N ARG A 692 -8.46 -11.51 17.39
CA ARG A 692 -7.98 -12.36 18.49
C ARG A 692 -6.58 -12.95 18.25
N VAL A 693 -5.87 -12.43 17.23
CA VAL A 693 -4.51 -12.82 16.86
C VAL A 693 -3.57 -11.68 17.17
N SER A 694 -2.44 -11.98 17.79
CA SER A 694 -1.29 -11.08 17.95
C SER A 694 -0.13 -11.67 17.16
N ASP A 695 0.52 -10.85 16.33
CA ASP A 695 1.67 -11.22 15.52
C ASP A 695 2.91 -10.44 15.98
N PRO A 696 3.69 -11.00 16.95
CA PRO A 696 4.82 -10.29 17.54
C PRO A 696 6.08 -10.25 16.65
N GLY A 697 5.98 -10.69 15.40
CA GLY A 697 7.01 -10.55 14.38
C GLY A 697 8.23 -11.46 14.45
N PHE A 698 8.28 -12.39 15.36
CA PHE A 698 9.41 -13.33 15.48
C PHE A 698 9.33 -14.44 14.41
N VAL A 699 10.34 -14.53 13.56
CA VAL A 699 10.36 -15.48 12.44
C VAL A 699 10.58 -16.91 12.92
N ASP A 700 9.90 -17.86 12.30
CA ASP A 700 9.83 -19.26 12.72
C ASP A 700 11.22 -19.96 12.74
N TYR A 701 12.06 -19.78 11.73
CA TYR A 701 13.38 -20.41 11.66
C TYR A 701 14.34 -19.87 12.74
N GLU A 702 14.26 -18.61 13.10
CA GLU A 702 15.08 -18.01 14.16
C GLU A 702 14.69 -18.55 15.52
N ASN A 703 13.38 -18.60 15.80
CA ASN A 703 12.84 -19.18 17.03
C ASN A 703 13.27 -20.64 17.17
N PHE A 704 13.30 -21.37 16.05
CA PHE A 704 13.78 -22.76 16.04
C PHE A 704 15.27 -22.84 16.37
N ILE A 705 16.13 -22.05 15.71
CA ILE A 705 17.58 -22.02 15.97
C ILE A 705 17.86 -21.61 17.42
N GLU A 706 17.21 -20.56 17.91
CA GLU A 706 17.35 -20.09 19.29
C GLU A 706 17.04 -21.23 20.29
N TYR A 707 15.88 -21.88 20.09
CA TYR A 707 15.45 -22.98 20.98
C TYR A 707 16.41 -24.19 20.95
N VAL A 708 16.77 -24.63 19.73
CA VAL A 708 17.64 -25.81 19.56
C VAL A 708 18.99 -25.60 20.23
N LYS A 709 19.56 -24.40 20.18
CA LYS A 709 20.80 -24.04 20.91
C LYS A 709 20.65 -24.17 22.43
N THR A 710 19.46 -24.00 22.99
CA THR A 710 19.22 -24.17 24.44
C THR A 710 19.29 -25.63 24.88
N LEU A 711 19.12 -26.58 23.96
CA LEU A 711 19.14 -28.02 24.27
C LEU A 711 20.53 -28.58 24.37
N GLY A 712 21.57 -27.81 23.96
CA GLY A 712 22.98 -28.18 24.03
C GLY A 712 23.60 -28.47 22.66
N ASP A 713 24.91 -28.85 22.66
CA ASP A 713 25.67 -29.02 21.41
C ASP A 713 25.26 -30.27 20.60
N LYS A 714 24.51 -31.19 21.22
CA LYS A 714 24.01 -32.43 20.59
C LYS A 714 22.59 -32.71 20.99
N ILE A 715 21.74 -33.02 19.99
CA ILE A 715 20.33 -33.29 20.20
C ILE A 715 19.93 -34.67 19.65
N GLU A 716 19.02 -35.32 20.35
CA GLU A 716 18.42 -36.60 19.95
C GLU A 716 16.90 -36.54 20.19
N PRO A 717 16.13 -35.68 19.46
CA PRO A 717 14.71 -35.57 19.67
C PRO A 717 13.98 -36.84 19.24
N LYS A 718 12.89 -37.15 19.96
CA LYS A 718 12.12 -38.39 19.78
C LYS A 718 10.66 -38.05 19.59
N ARG A 719 9.89 -39.00 19.07
CA ARG A 719 8.42 -39.00 19.21
C ARG A 719 8.08 -39.20 20.69
N GLU A 720 7.01 -38.53 21.12
CA GLU A 720 6.60 -38.51 22.53
C GLU A 720 5.13 -38.96 22.72
N ASP A 721 4.54 -39.57 21.70
CA ASP A 721 3.15 -39.99 21.68
C ASP A 721 2.19 -38.83 22.00
N ARG A 722 2.49 -37.64 21.48
CA ARG A 722 1.63 -36.45 21.61
C ARG A 722 0.39 -36.59 20.76
N ILE A 723 0.46 -37.35 19.66
CA ILE A 723 -0.59 -37.55 18.66
C ILE A 723 -0.74 -39.05 18.40
N THR A 724 -1.87 -39.63 18.78
CA THR A 724 -2.08 -41.08 18.67
C THR A 724 -3.38 -41.39 17.91
N ASP A 725 -3.29 -42.19 16.82
CA ASP A 725 -4.44 -42.76 16.15
C ASP A 725 -4.83 -44.10 16.78
N VAL A 726 -5.94 -44.13 17.50
CA VAL A 726 -6.46 -45.38 18.14
C VAL A 726 -7.30 -46.20 17.18
N GLY A 727 -7.61 -45.71 15.98
CA GLY A 727 -8.30 -46.42 14.92
C GLY A 727 -7.42 -47.43 14.17
N ILE A 728 -6.08 -47.30 14.30
CA ILE A 728 -5.14 -48.23 13.72
C ILE A 728 -4.88 -49.35 14.75
N THR A 729 -5.31 -50.57 14.46
CA THR A 729 -4.85 -51.76 15.21
C THR A 729 -3.57 -52.25 14.56
N GLU A 730 -2.49 -52.38 15.36
CA GLU A 730 -1.22 -52.99 14.96
C GLU A 730 -1.39 -54.39 14.33
#